data_aeeb23e21fbde897c30cb173b1fdc97a
#
_entry.id   aeeb23e21fbde897c30cb173b1fdc97a
#
_cell.length_a   1.000
_cell.length_b   1.000
_cell.length_c   1.000
_cell.angle_alpha   90.00
_cell.angle_beta   90.00
_cell.angle_gamma   90.00
#
_symmetry.space_group_name_H-M   'P 1'
#
loop_
_entity.id
_entity.type
_entity.pdbx_description
1 polymer ?
#
loop_
_entity_poly.entity_id
_entity_poly.type
_entity_poly.pdbx_seq_one_letter_code
_entity_poly.pdbx_strand_id
1 'polypeptide(L)'
;MIKKLLVFFLTIFTMTAYAQNVTMTGTVVDTDNLPLIGVNVVIKGTSTGTTTDLDGKFTLTGENGQTLVFSYIGMTLQEIVYKGKPLHVIMKDDSKALEEVVIIGYQTVKKSDLTGAVAVVDTKEMKKSSAGTLVSQMQGLATGVNVRSSGRAGEDASIQIRGVGSLSNNAPLWVVDGMITDPGVDFNPADVESIQILKDASAAAIYGSRAANGVIIVTTKKGVSGPMKVNVSVKETLEWSPKFDLMNAAEYIKYNDIAYKEAIKDGIASITTTQKHSEYDTNWQDEVLKTALVQDYNVSLSGGGDSGSYFVSAGYYNNDGVSYGNTFDRYSFRVNTQGKKGWFSFGENLAYSLTNTDPNQTNTYNDFLRMMPTIPVYDENNPGGYGYGDAAKYNTFGVNPIARENLEKRHMRQNRLNGSLWLEFKPFEFLSYKFNGGVDLYFYENSWFRGEGNWQQNQEHRDPESQKARDNTYNMLIEHTLNFNKDFGKHHVDAVLGTTYQHHEWEGLWASRLNFPMLGNGDYLTVLNAGQSNQQNTNSISENAMISYLGRVNYIYDDKYYLTATFRRDGTSRLAKENRWGNFPSVSAAWRISKESFFKVPWIDDLKIRGNWGRLGNASIGDWDYVGTINQSIVTVFGGAIVPGATQVKLVNTNLVWETKETVNIGFDASFLNSRLTFSAEYYHSKTKDVLTEMPIAISTGNQEGAPKANAASLRNRGFELSLGWKDQASDFKYGALLNITTLSNKVLSLGYEKPFIDSGQARTRLNGPLAEFFLYKTDGIFKTQEQIDNYVTPDGEPIMISGKRPQLGDVKYIDTDNNGQITADDRQFCGSPWAKMQMSLVLNAEWKDFDFSMMWNGQFGNKIYNVSKWQGRLFSDNSNYLRFKKGEEPYQVNQNSDTPRIIYGDQRNSWDADRFLENGSYFRLKNISIGYNLKKEWLKNLGIDKLRLYATGSNLLTFTGYSGLDPDFINTNIWNSGTDSFSYPNTRSVMFGLDLTF
;
A
#
# COMPACT_ATOMS: atom_id res chain seq x y z
N MET A 1 -62.07 -62.88 -31.71
CA MET A 1 -61.68 -61.62 -30.96
C MET A 1 -60.21 -61.23 -31.06
N ILE A 2 -59.32 -62.23 -31.13
CA ILE A 2 -57.85 -61.93 -31.17
C ILE A 2 -57.38 -61.32 -32.50
N LYS A 3 -57.99 -61.59 -33.64
CA LYS A 3 -57.60 -60.96 -34.93
C LYS A 3 -57.98 -59.48 -35.04
N LYS A 4 -59.00 -58.99 -34.34
CA LYS A 4 -59.38 -57.56 -34.32
C LYS A 4 -58.51 -56.73 -33.38
N LEU A 5 -57.90 -57.39 -32.35
CA LEU A 5 -56.97 -56.76 -31.47
C LEU A 5 -55.60 -56.54 -32.11
N LEU A 6 -55.18 -57.50 -32.97
CA LEU A 6 -53.91 -57.43 -33.69
C LEU A 6 -53.90 -56.37 -34.77
N VAL A 7 -55.02 -56.14 -35.41
CA VAL A 7 -55.14 -55.05 -36.43
C VAL A 7 -55.22 -53.62 -35.76
N PHE A 8 -55.79 -53.55 -34.53
CA PHE A 8 -55.82 -52.32 -33.76
C PHE A 8 -54.43 -51.97 -33.19
N PHE A 9 -53.61 -52.97 -32.83
CA PHE A 9 -52.21 -52.70 -32.43
C PHE A 9 -51.28 -52.42 -33.62
N LEU A 10 -51.57 -52.96 -34.82
CA LEU A 10 -50.78 -52.70 -36.03
C LEU A 10 -51.06 -51.27 -36.61
N THR A 11 -52.27 -50.72 -36.40
CA THR A 11 -52.63 -49.33 -36.83
C THR A 11 -52.16 -48.25 -35.86
N ILE A 12 -51.84 -48.58 -34.58
CA ILE A 12 -51.22 -47.67 -33.65
C ILE A 12 -49.69 -47.59 -33.91
N PHE A 13 -49.08 -48.63 -34.51
CA PHE A 13 -47.63 -48.66 -34.80
C PHE A 13 -47.24 -47.95 -36.11
N THR A 14 -48.18 -47.50 -36.91
CA THR A 14 -47.92 -46.84 -38.21
C THR A 14 -48.12 -45.32 -38.19
N MET A 15 -48.29 -44.71 -37.00
CA MET A 15 -48.22 -43.22 -36.79
C MET A 15 -46.96 -42.78 -35.99
N THR A 16 -45.81 -43.39 -36.16
CA THR A 16 -44.54 -42.78 -35.88
C THR A 16 -44.25 -41.86 -37.06
N ALA A 17 -44.55 -40.53 -36.87
CA ALA A 17 -44.08 -39.49 -37.78
C ALA A 17 -42.55 -39.64 -37.88
N TYR A 18 -42.03 -39.90 -39.07
CA TYR A 18 -40.63 -39.75 -39.39
C TYR A 18 -40.31 -38.27 -39.22
N ALA A 19 -39.79 -37.89 -38.06
CA ALA A 19 -39.12 -36.63 -37.91
C ALA A 19 -37.86 -36.70 -38.79
N GLN A 20 -37.84 -36.00 -39.88
CA GLN A 20 -36.66 -35.87 -40.74
C GLN A 20 -35.60 -35.06 -39.98
N ASN A 21 -34.55 -35.70 -39.56
CA ASN A 21 -33.36 -35.05 -39.07
C ASN A 21 -32.83 -34.08 -40.13
N VAL A 22 -32.87 -32.78 -39.86
CA VAL A 22 -32.40 -31.75 -40.75
C VAL A 22 -31.07 -31.21 -40.19
N THR A 23 -30.10 -31.00 -41.03
CA THR A 23 -28.89 -30.31 -40.68
C THR A 23 -29.17 -28.81 -40.56
N MET A 24 -29.22 -28.30 -39.37
CA MET A 24 -29.37 -26.86 -39.03
C MET A 24 -28.02 -26.18 -39.17
N THR A 25 -27.95 -25.11 -39.94
CA THR A 25 -26.73 -24.33 -40.17
C THR A 25 -26.99 -22.86 -40.01
N GLY A 26 -25.95 -22.10 -39.74
CA GLY A 26 -26.01 -20.64 -39.68
C GLY A 26 -24.68 -20.03 -39.37
N THR A 27 -24.67 -18.70 -39.31
CA THR A 27 -23.53 -17.90 -38.93
C THR A 27 -23.92 -16.98 -37.79
N VAL A 28 -23.08 -16.87 -36.76
CA VAL A 28 -23.28 -15.99 -35.63
C VAL A 28 -22.22 -14.88 -35.67
N VAL A 29 -22.67 -13.65 -35.63
CA VAL A 29 -21.84 -12.45 -35.69
C VAL A 29 -22.18 -11.49 -34.53
N ASP A 30 -21.31 -10.55 -34.25
CA ASP A 30 -21.58 -9.44 -33.37
C ASP A 30 -22.34 -8.30 -34.10
N THR A 31 -22.58 -7.18 -33.41
CA THR A 31 -23.21 -5.98 -33.95
C THR A 31 -22.42 -5.30 -35.07
N ASP A 32 -21.11 -5.58 -35.16
CA ASP A 32 -20.21 -5.06 -36.17
C ASP A 32 -20.03 -6.04 -37.36
N ASN A 33 -20.88 -7.10 -37.44
CA ASN A 33 -20.81 -8.19 -38.42
C ASN A 33 -19.50 -9.02 -38.36
N LEU A 34 -18.76 -9.00 -37.24
CA LEU A 34 -17.60 -9.85 -37.05
C LEU A 34 -18.02 -11.25 -36.60
N PRO A 35 -17.46 -12.33 -37.14
CA PRO A 35 -17.81 -13.69 -36.77
C PRO A 35 -17.46 -13.96 -35.28
N LEU A 36 -18.42 -14.50 -34.55
CA LEU A 36 -18.26 -14.89 -33.17
C LEU A 36 -17.89 -16.38 -33.06
N ILE A 37 -16.67 -16.64 -32.60
CA ILE A 37 -16.09 -17.96 -32.42
C ILE A 37 -16.47 -18.51 -31.04
N GLY A 38 -16.90 -19.79 -30.96
CA GLY A 38 -17.16 -20.45 -29.68
C GLY A 38 -18.51 -20.10 -29.07
N VAL A 39 -19.43 -19.50 -29.81
CA VAL A 39 -20.82 -19.34 -29.38
C VAL A 39 -21.44 -20.71 -29.17
N ASN A 40 -21.97 -20.97 -27.99
CA ASN A 40 -22.69 -22.21 -27.70
C ASN A 40 -24.10 -22.19 -28.30
N VAL A 41 -24.41 -23.15 -29.16
CA VAL A 41 -25.69 -23.30 -29.87
C VAL A 41 -26.31 -24.60 -29.42
N VAL A 42 -27.41 -24.56 -28.66
CA VAL A 42 -28.06 -25.74 -28.05
C VAL A 42 -29.54 -25.78 -28.44
N ILE A 43 -30.05 -26.95 -28.72
CA ILE A 43 -31.51 -27.14 -28.93
C ILE A 43 -32.20 -27.05 -27.57
N LYS A 44 -33.12 -26.10 -27.43
CA LYS A 44 -33.82 -25.79 -26.16
C LYS A 44 -34.46 -27.04 -25.56
N GLY A 45 -34.12 -27.31 -24.28
CA GLY A 45 -34.65 -28.44 -23.52
C GLY A 45 -33.98 -29.78 -23.80
N THR A 46 -32.85 -29.81 -24.53
CA THR A 46 -32.01 -31.00 -24.78
C THR A 46 -30.54 -30.76 -24.42
N SER A 47 -29.76 -31.81 -24.37
CA SER A 47 -28.29 -31.71 -24.27
C SER A 47 -27.56 -31.65 -25.62
N THR A 48 -28.31 -31.58 -26.72
CA THR A 48 -27.76 -31.56 -28.09
C THR A 48 -27.35 -30.16 -28.46
N GLY A 49 -26.07 -29.91 -28.69
CA GLY A 49 -25.53 -28.62 -29.00
C GLY A 49 -24.21 -28.68 -29.78
N THR A 50 -23.75 -27.54 -30.25
CA THR A 50 -22.49 -27.34 -30.95
C THR A 50 -21.92 -25.96 -30.62
N THR A 51 -20.69 -25.66 -31.02
CA THR A 51 -20.11 -24.32 -30.93
C THR A 51 -19.78 -23.78 -32.32
N THR A 52 -19.79 -22.47 -32.47
CA THR A 52 -19.38 -21.83 -33.73
C THR A 52 -17.87 -21.95 -33.97
N ASP A 53 -17.50 -22.14 -35.23
CA ASP A 53 -16.12 -22.19 -35.73
C ASP A 53 -15.47 -20.80 -35.90
N LEU A 54 -14.25 -20.75 -36.48
CA LEU A 54 -13.47 -19.54 -36.72
C LEU A 54 -14.18 -18.51 -37.62
N ASP A 55 -15.10 -18.96 -38.47
CA ASP A 55 -15.92 -18.09 -39.33
C ASP A 55 -17.29 -17.79 -38.70
N GLY A 56 -17.50 -18.10 -37.43
CA GLY A 56 -18.77 -17.95 -36.73
C GLY A 56 -19.86 -18.92 -37.19
N LYS A 57 -19.53 -19.93 -37.99
CA LYS A 57 -20.49 -20.92 -38.53
C LYS A 57 -20.76 -22.04 -37.55
N PHE A 58 -22.02 -22.50 -37.52
CA PHE A 58 -22.39 -23.68 -36.75
C PHE A 58 -23.13 -24.68 -37.63
N THR A 59 -23.01 -25.94 -37.25
CA THR A 59 -23.75 -27.06 -37.85
C THR A 59 -24.25 -27.97 -36.73
N LEU A 60 -25.55 -28.21 -36.68
CA LEU A 60 -26.22 -28.99 -35.65
C LEU A 60 -27.30 -29.86 -36.29
N THR A 61 -27.47 -31.11 -35.84
CA THR A 61 -28.50 -32.01 -36.32
C THR A 61 -29.72 -31.93 -35.42
N GLY A 62 -30.89 -31.68 -35.97
CA GLY A 62 -32.13 -31.56 -35.22
C GLY A 62 -33.36 -31.59 -36.11
N GLU A 63 -34.49 -31.09 -35.65
CA GLU A 63 -35.79 -31.10 -36.37
C GLU A 63 -36.23 -29.71 -36.72
N ASN A 64 -36.84 -29.51 -37.88
CA ASN A 64 -37.39 -28.25 -38.29
C ASN A 64 -38.49 -27.77 -37.31
N GLY A 65 -38.42 -26.51 -36.86
CA GLY A 65 -39.33 -25.97 -35.84
C GLY A 65 -38.77 -25.99 -34.39
N GLN A 66 -37.63 -26.60 -34.18
CA GLN A 66 -36.98 -26.56 -32.87
C GLN A 66 -36.36 -25.17 -32.60
N THR A 67 -36.34 -24.75 -31.32
CA THR A 67 -35.74 -23.50 -30.89
C THR A 67 -34.27 -23.70 -30.55
N LEU A 68 -33.40 -22.96 -31.19
CA LEU A 68 -31.96 -22.91 -30.88
C LEU A 68 -31.71 -21.78 -29.89
N VAL A 69 -30.92 -22.06 -28.86
CA VAL A 69 -30.46 -21.11 -27.85
C VAL A 69 -29.01 -20.82 -28.14
N PHE A 70 -28.72 -19.53 -28.39
CA PHE A 70 -27.40 -19.02 -28.63
C PHE A 70 -26.92 -18.31 -27.36
N SER A 71 -25.82 -18.78 -26.81
CA SER A 71 -25.20 -18.16 -25.61
C SER A 71 -23.72 -17.98 -25.81
N TYR A 72 -23.24 -16.77 -25.42
CA TYR A 72 -21.84 -16.39 -25.46
C TYR A 72 -21.53 -15.45 -24.28
N ILE A 73 -20.33 -15.55 -23.73
CA ILE A 73 -19.93 -14.74 -22.57
C ILE A 73 -19.94 -13.26 -22.97
N GLY A 74 -20.67 -12.44 -22.21
CA GLY A 74 -20.77 -11.00 -22.45
C GLY A 74 -21.81 -10.60 -23.49
N MET A 75 -22.61 -11.54 -24.00
CA MET A 75 -23.66 -11.25 -24.99
C MET A 75 -25.06 -11.72 -24.53
N THR A 76 -26.08 -11.01 -24.97
CA THR A 76 -27.46 -11.32 -24.64
C THR A 76 -27.87 -12.66 -25.26
N LEU A 77 -28.33 -13.61 -24.42
CA LEU A 77 -28.84 -14.88 -24.86
C LEU A 77 -29.98 -14.69 -25.88
N GLN A 78 -29.94 -15.43 -27.00
CA GLN A 78 -30.97 -15.38 -28.02
C GLN A 78 -31.60 -16.76 -28.23
N GLU A 79 -32.90 -16.76 -28.42
CA GLU A 79 -33.69 -17.96 -28.78
C GLU A 79 -34.30 -17.78 -30.15
N ILE A 80 -33.97 -18.64 -31.11
CA ILE A 80 -34.43 -18.54 -32.49
C ILE A 80 -34.98 -19.90 -32.96
N VAL A 81 -36.21 -19.90 -33.49
CA VAL A 81 -36.82 -21.09 -34.07
C VAL A 81 -36.22 -21.36 -35.45
N TYR A 82 -35.66 -22.56 -35.66
CA TYR A 82 -35.11 -22.96 -36.94
C TYR A 82 -36.23 -23.28 -37.94
N LYS A 83 -36.27 -22.59 -39.09
CA LYS A 83 -37.30 -22.72 -40.12
C LYS A 83 -36.77 -23.31 -41.42
N GLY A 84 -35.76 -24.19 -41.34
CA GLY A 84 -35.23 -24.92 -42.51
C GLY A 84 -34.35 -24.09 -43.44
N LYS A 85 -33.90 -22.88 -43.04
CA LYS A 85 -32.95 -22.05 -43.77
C LYS A 85 -31.77 -21.70 -42.89
N PRO A 86 -30.56 -21.54 -43.46
CA PRO A 86 -29.42 -21.13 -42.70
C PRO A 86 -29.72 -19.83 -41.91
N LEU A 87 -29.38 -19.82 -40.62
CA LEU A 87 -29.60 -18.68 -39.76
C LEU A 87 -28.42 -17.68 -39.85
N HIS A 88 -28.75 -16.38 -39.82
CA HIS A 88 -27.80 -15.32 -39.58
C HIS A 88 -28.18 -14.67 -38.26
N VAL A 89 -27.35 -14.87 -37.21
CA VAL A 89 -27.66 -14.47 -35.85
C VAL A 89 -26.72 -13.36 -35.47
N ILE A 90 -27.25 -12.19 -35.18
CA ILE A 90 -26.48 -11.04 -34.67
C ILE A 90 -26.64 -11.02 -33.16
N MET A 91 -25.60 -11.39 -32.44
CA MET A 91 -25.59 -11.29 -30.98
C MET A 91 -25.29 -9.85 -30.56
N LYS A 92 -26.03 -9.37 -29.59
CA LYS A 92 -25.84 -8.03 -29.02
C LYS A 92 -25.08 -8.15 -27.71
N ASP A 93 -24.19 -7.21 -27.45
CA ASP A 93 -23.56 -7.08 -26.14
C ASP A 93 -24.65 -7.06 -25.06
N ASP A 94 -24.49 -7.82 -24.01
CA ASP A 94 -25.33 -7.72 -22.85
C ASP A 94 -24.97 -6.43 -22.13
N SER A 95 -25.74 -5.38 -22.41
CA SER A 95 -25.60 -4.07 -21.76
C SER A 95 -26.04 -4.10 -20.28
N LYS A 96 -26.61 -5.19 -19.80
CA LYS A 96 -26.65 -5.50 -18.39
C LYS A 96 -25.21 -5.80 -18.00
N ALA A 97 -24.58 -4.86 -17.29
CA ALA A 97 -23.28 -5.06 -16.68
C ALA A 97 -23.21 -6.50 -16.18
N LEU A 98 -22.24 -7.28 -16.67
CA LEU A 98 -21.89 -8.58 -16.10
C LEU A 98 -21.97 -8.43 -14.59
N GLU A 99 -22.87 -9.17 -13.94
CA GLU A 99 -23.03 -9.05 -12.49
C GLU A 99 -21.67 -9.31 -11.87
N GLU A 100 -21.00 -8.23 -11.47
CA GLU A 100 -19.66 -8.29 -10.91
C GLU A 100 -19.70 -9.18 -9.68
N VAL A 101 -18.98 -10.29 -9.76
CA VAL A 101 -18.90 -11.29 -8.69
C VAL A 101 -17.69 -10.99 -7.84
N VAL A 102 -17.85 -11.00 -6.53
CA VAL A 102 -16.79 -10.72 -5.57
C VAL A 102 -16.59 -11.91 -4.63
N ILE A 103 -15.36 -12.12 -4.21
CA ILE A 103 -15.02 -13.15 -3.23
C ILE A 103 -14.99 -12.51 -1.84
N ILE A 104 -15.83 -13.01 -0.92
CA ILE A 104 -15.83 -12.57 0.48
C ILE A 104 -15.65 -13.79 1.38
N GLY A 105 -14.48 -13.88 2.00
CA GLY A 105 -14.14 -15.04 2.80
C GLY A 105 -14.12 -16.31 1.94
N TYR A 106 -15.00 -17.23 2.26
CA TYR A 106 -15.07 -18.54 1.63
C TYR A 106 -16.20 -18.65 0.59
N GLN A 107 -16.82 -17.53 0.26
CA GLN A 107 -18.02 -17.46 -0.58
C GLN A 107 -17.81 -16.53 -1.78
N THR A 108 -18.37 -16.90 -2.91
CA THR A 108 -18.45 -16.06 -4.11
C THR A 108 -19.86 -15.50 -4.19
N VAL A 109 -20.01 -14.18 -4.11
CA VAL A 109 -21.31 -13.50 -4.09
C VAL A 109 -21.38 -12.42 -5.17
N LYS A 110 -22.58 -12.09 -5.63
CA LYS A 110 -22.77 -10.95 -6.53
C LYS A 110 -22.51 -9.66 -5.78
N LYS A 111 -21.86 -8.70 -6.41
CA LYS A 111 -21.64 -7.36 -5.83
C LYS A 111 -22.95 -6.68 -5.45
N SER A 112 -24.01 -6.91 -6.22
CA SER A 112 -25.37 -6.43 -5.93
C SER A 112 -25.92 -6.93 -4.59
N ASP A 113 -25.52 -8.12 -4.15
CA ASP A 113 -26.06 -8.78 -2.96
C ASP A 113 -25.30 -8.44 -1.68
N LEU A 114 -24.22 -7.67 -1.80
CA LEU A 114 -23.42 -7.26 -0.66
C LEU A 114 -24.19 -6.35 0.29
N THR A 115 -24.11 -6.66 1.57
CA THR A 115 -24.65 -5.85 2.67
C THR A 115 -23.57 -5.05 3.38
N GLY A 116 -22.29 -5.45 3.24
CA GLY A 116 -21.10 -4.78 3.79
C GLY A 116 -20.44 -3.79 2.84
N ALA A 117 -19.50 -3.00 3.36
CA ALA A 117 -18.69 -2.04 2.61
C ALA A 117 -17.52 -2.74 1.92
N VAL A 118 -17.64 -2.98 0.63
CA VAL A 118 -16.60 -3.60 -0.20
C VAL A 118 -16.27 -2.68 -1.36
N ALA A 119 -14.99 -2.36 -1.54
CA ALA A 119 -14.49 -1.71 -2.75
C ALA A 119 -13.82 -2.73 -3.65
N VAL A 120 -14.04 -2.64 -4.95
CA VAL A 120 -13.34 -3.42 -5.98
C VAL A 120 -12.42 -2.49 -6.72
N VAL A 121 -11.15 -2.88 -6.83
CA VAL A 121 -10.12 -2.11 -7.55
C VAL A 121 -10.21 -2.44 -9.04
N ASP A 122 -10.23 -1.41 -9.89
CA ASP A 122 -10.12 -1.60 -11.33
C ASP A 122 -8.70 -2.02 -11.70
N THR A 123 -8.51 -3.33 -11.93
CA THR A 123 -7.20 -3.90 -12.26
C THR A 123 -6.70 -3.50 -13.66
N LYS A 124 -7.58 -3.05 -14.57
CA LYS A 124 -7.16 -2.52 -15.86
C LYS A 124 -6.47 -1.16 -15.69
N GLU A 125 -7.05 -0.28 -14.87
CA GLU A 125 -6.42 1.00 -14.54
C GLU A 125 -5.16 0.82 -13.71
N MET A 126 -5.16 -0.10 -12.74
CA MET A 126 -4.00 -0.45 -11.93
C MET A 126 -2.77 -0.82 -12.80
N LYS A 127 -2.96 -1.67 -13.82
CA LYS A 127 -1.88 -2.15 -14.72
C LYS A 127 -1.30 -1.07 -15.64
N LYS A 128 -1.92 0.10 -15.76
CA LYS A 128 -1.38 1.26 -16.50
C LYS A 128 -0.33 2.03 -15.69
N SER A 129 -0.19 1.75 -14.40
CA SER A 129 0.82 2.36 -13.54
C SER A 129 2.21 1.84 -13.85
N SER A 130 3.23 2.71 -13.78
CA SER A 130 4.65 2.35 -13.87
C SER A 130 5.23 1.83 -12.55
N ALA A 131 4.47 1.88 -11.44
CA ALA A 131 4.94 1.46 -10.13
C ALA A 131 5.22 -0.05 -10.07
N GLY A 132 6.32 -0.45 -9.41
CA GLY A 132 6.78 -1.85 -9.36
C GLY A 132 6.07 -2.74 -8.35
N THR A 133 5.36 -2.18 -7.35
CA THR A 133 4.68 -2.94 -6.30
C THR A 133 3.17 -2.90 -6.43
N LEU A 134 2.49 -3.95 -5.97
CA LEU A 134 1.03 -4.06 -6.00
C LEU A 134 0.38 -2.90 -5.22
N VAL A 135 0.89 -2.61 -4.03
CA VAL A 135 0.34 -1.58 -3.15
C VAL A 135 0.43 -0.20 -3.80
N SER A 136 1.58 0.16 -4.39
CA SER A 136 1.76 1.44 -5.09
C SER A 136 0.83 1.61 -6.29
N GLN A 137 0.54 0.53 -7.02
CA GLN A 137 -0.39 0.54 -8.16
C GLN A 137 -1.85 0.76 -7.74
N MET A 138 -2.21 0.48 -6.47
CA MET A 138 -3.58 0.65 -5.96
C MET A 138 -3.91 2.10 -5.55
N GLN A 139 -2.93 3.01 -5.50
CA GLN A 139 -3.11 4.38 -5.01
C GLN A 139 -4.23 5.11 -5.76
N GLY A 140 -5.25 5.59 -4.99
CA GLY A 140 -6.37 6.36 -5.52
C GLY A 140 -7.47 5.55 -6.23
N LEU A 141 -7.36 4.22 -6.37
CA LEU A 141 -8.34 3.39 -7.07
C LEU A 141 -9.52 2.95 -6.19
N ALA A 142 -9.47 3.17 -4.87
CA ALA A 142 -10.54 2.78 -3.95
C ALA A 142 -10.83 3.86 -2.90
N THR A 143 -12.12 4.09 -2.60
CA THR A 143 -12.54 4.98 -1.51
C THR A 143 -12.14 4.43 -0.14
N GLY A 144 -11.78 5.31 0.80
CA GLY A 144 -11.41 4.93 2.16
C GLY A 144 -10.03 4.29 2.30
N VAL A 145 -9.25 4.24 1.22
CA VAL A 145 -7.92 3.63 1.17
C VAL A 145 -6.87 4.70 0.90
N ASN A 146 -5.94 4.85 1.81
CA ASN A 146 -4.81 5.76 1.70
C ASN A 146 -3.54 4.96 1.43
N VAL A 147 -2.92 5.18 0.27
CA VAL A 147 -1.64 4.59 -0.10
C VAL A 147 -0.63 5.70 -0.21
N ARG A 148 0.54 5.52 0.41
CA ARG A 148 1.70 6.39 0.29
C ARG A 148 2.88 5.58 -0.21
N SER A 149 3.53 6.06 -1.25
CA SER A 149 4.68 5.40 -1.87
C SER A 149 5.91 6.31 -1.85
N SER A 150 7.07 5.72 -2.03
CA SER A 150 8.32 6.42 -2.28
C SER A 150 8.87 6.03 -3.66
N GLY A 151 9.85 6.77 -4.15
CA GLY A 151 10.58 6.44 -5.39
C GLY A 151 11.80 5.55 -5.18
N ARG A 152 12.02 5.00 -3.97
CA ARG A 152 13.15 4.14 -3.68
C ARG A 152 12.95 2.76 -4.31
N ALA A 153 13.94 2.27 -5.05
CA ALA A 153 13.89 0.92 -5.60
C ALA A 153 13.88 -0.14 -4.47
N GLY A 154 12.96 -1.12 -4.57
CA GLY A 154 12.81 -2.19 -3.60
C GLY A 154 12.10 -1.80 -2.29
N GLU A 155 11.48 -0.60 -2.20
CA GLU A 155 10.67 -0.19 -1.07
C GLU A 155 9.18 -0.39 -1.38
N ASP A 156 8.44 -0.94 -0.42
CA ASP A 156 6.99 -1.09 -0.57
C ASP A 156 6.23 0.15 -0.09
N ALA A 157 5.01 0.31 -0.59
CA ALA A 157 4.14 1.41 -0.19
C ALA A 157 3.44 1.12 1.14
N SER A 158 3.15 2.17 1.90
CA SER A 158 2.31 2.09 3.08
C SER A 158 0.83 2.21 2.70
N ILE A 159 -0.02 1.36 3.28
CA ILE A 159 -1.46 1.36 3.04
C ILE A 159 -2.25 1.41 4.34
N GLN A 160 -3.29 2.25 4.38
CA GLN A 160 -4.18 2.40 5.51
C GLN A 160 -5.64 2.44 5.03
N ILE A 161 -6.54 1.78 5.77
CA ILE A 161 -7.98 1.78 5.48
C ILE A 161 -8.71 2.55 6.59
N ARG A 162 -9.40 3.66 6.22
CA ARG A 162 -10.19 4.51 7.15
C ARG A 162 -9.39 5.08 8.32
N GLY A 163 -8.09 5.36 8.09
CA GLY A 163 -7.20 6.00 9.06
C GLY A 163 -6.62 5.06 10.11
N VAL A 164 -5.98 5.66 11.12
CA VAL A 164 -5.27 4.92 12.19
C VAL A 164 -6.27 4.34 13.18
N GLY A 165 -6.28 3.02 13.28
CA GLY A 165 -7.16 2.26 14.19
C GLY A 165 -6.48 1.73 15.44
N SER A 166 -5.15 1.63 15.46
CA SER A 166 -4.33 1.13 16.58
C SER A 166 -3.10 1.98 16.77
N LEU A 167 -2.52 1.96 17.97
CA LEU A 167 -1.22 2.61 18.26
C LEU A 167 -0.03 1.67 18.02
N SER A 168 -0.29 0.39 17.72
CA SER A 168 0.73 -0.63 17.46
C SER A 168 0.88 -0.97 15.97
N ASN A 169 -0.15 -1.52 15.33
CA ASN A 169 -0.14 -1.92 13.93
C ASN A 169 -1.42 -1.49 13.22
N ASN A 170 -1.28 -0.82 12.07
CA ASN A 170 -2.38 -0.30 11.26
C ASN A 170 -2.46 -0.91 9.86
N ALA A 171 -1.58 -1.86 9.53
CA ALA A 171 -1.61 -2.56 8.25
C ALA A 171 -2.90 -3.39 8.11
N PRO A 172 -3.56 -3.39 6.94
CA PRO A 172 -4.67 -4.29 6.66
C PRO A 172 -4.20 -5.74 6.57
N LEU A 173 -5.13 -6.68 6.75
CA LEU A 173 -4.87 -8.09 6.49
C LEU A 173 -4.90 -8.35 4.99
N TRP A 174 -3.89 -9.03 4.47
CA TRP A 174 -3.87 -9.48 3.09
C TRP A 174 -4.25 -10.96 2.98
N VAL A 175 -5.01 -11.27 1.93
CA VAL A 175 -5.41 -12.64 1.59
C VAL A 175 -5.19 -12.83 0.09
N VAL A 176 -4.22 -13.65 -0.28
CA VAL A 176 -3.90 -13.95 -1.68
C VAL A 176 -4.30 -15.39 -1.98
N ASP A 177 -5.26 -15.59 -2.89
CA ASP A 177 -5.82 -16.89 -3.25
C ASP A 177 -6.26 -17.77 -2.06
N GLY A 178 -6.77 -17.11 -0.99
CA GLY A 178 -7.19 -17.77 0.26
C GLY A 178 -6.07 -17.96 1.29
N MET A 179 -4.81 -17.70 0.95
CA MET A 179 -3.70 -17.69 1.91
C MET A 179 -3.57 -16.33 2.58
N ILE A 180 -3.49 -16.31 3.91
CA ILE A 180 -3.19 -15.09 4.67
C ILE A 180 -1.70 -14.80 4.54
N THR A 181 -1.36 -13.79 3.75
CA THR A 181 0.02 -13.46 3.38
C THR A 181 0.12 -12.02 2.92
N ASP A 182 1.22 -11.34 3.23
CA ASP A 182 1.46 -9.97 2.77
C ASP A 182 2.14 -10.00 1.38
N PRO A 183 1.53 -9.41 0.34
CA PRO A 183 2.17 -9.29 -0.96
C PRO A 183 3.18 -8.14 -0.96
N GLY A 184 4.38 -8.37 -0.43
CA GLY A 184 5.47 -7.41 -0.42
C GLY A 184 6.01 -7.07 -1.82
N VAL A 185 7.18 -6.49 -1.87
CA VAL A 185 7.90 -6.14 -3.12
C VAL A 185 8.19 -7.34 -4.02
N ASP A 186 8.18 -8.52 -3.45
CA ASP A 186 8.38 -9.80 -4.11
C ASP A 186 7.16 -10.30 -4.90
N PHE A 187 5.97 -9.72 -4.71
CA PHE A 187 4.76 -10.10 -5.44
C PHE A 187 4.72 -9.48 -6.84
N ASN A 188 4.39 -10.27 -7.87
CA ASN A 188 4.24 -9.78 -9.24
C ASN A 188 2.82 -9.24 -9.51
N PRO A 189 2.63 -7.91 -9.69
CA PRO A 189 1.31 -7.33 -9.97
C PRO A 189 0.68 -7.79 -11.29
N ALA A 190 1.48 -8.27 -12.24
CA ALA A 190 0.99 -8.78 -13.53
C ALA A 190 0.10 -10.03 -13.38
N ASP A 191 0.28 -10.79 -12.29
CA ASP A 191 -0.51 -12.00 -12.00
C ASP A 191 -1.90 -11.71 -11.44
N VAL A 192 -2.20 -10.47 -11.07
CA VAL A 192 -3.47 -10.12 -10.44
C VAL A 192 -4.64 -10.19 -11.43
N GLU A 193 -5.71 -10.87 -11.03
CA GLU A 193 -7.01 -10.88 -11.71
C GLU A 193 -7.96 -9.85 -11.10
N SER A 194 -8.13 -9.88 -9.77
CA SER A 194 -9.03 -8.98 -9.06
C SER A 194 -8.55 -8.64 -7.65
N ILE A 195 -8.94 -7.46 -7.15
CA ILE A 195 -8.68 -7.01 -5.79
C ILE A 195 -9.98 -6.51 -5.18
N GLN A 196 -10.33 -7.04 -4.00
CA GLN A 196 -11.44 -6.58 -3.19
C GLN A 196 -10.94 -6.06 -1.84
N ILE A 197 -11.49 -4.94 -1.38
CA ILE A 197 -11.12 -4.31 -0.12
C ILE A 197 -12.34 -4.29 0.80
N LEU A 198 -12.27 -5.08 1.89
CA LEU A 198 -13.30 -5.15 2.92
C LEU A 198 -12.99 -4.08 3.97
N LYS A 199 -13.84 -3.04 4.05
CA LYS A 199 -13.57 -1.84 4.85
C LYS A 199 -14.30 -1.82 6.19
N ASP A 200 -15.30 -2.66 6.38
CA ASP A 200 -16.10 -2.72 7.57
C ASP A 200 -16.06 -4.06 8.31
N ALA A 201 -16.53 -4.04 9.54
CA ALA A 201 -16.50 -5.21 10.40
C ALA A 201 -17.43 -6.34 9.90
N SER A 202 -18.52 -6.05 9.18
CA SER A 202 -19.42 -7.09 8.68
C SER A 202 -18.82 -7.87 7.53
N ALA A 203 -18.22 -7.19 6.56
CA ALA A 203 -17.53 -7.85 5.47
C ALA A 203 -16.27 -8.59 5.95
N ALA A 204 -15.52 -7.98 6.88
CA ALA A 204 -14.22 -8.48 7.35
C ALA A 204 -14.31 -9.54 8.47
N ALA A 205 -15.47 -9.68 9.16
CA ALA A 205 -15.61 -10.54 10.34
C ALA A 205 -15.24 -12.01 10.10
N ILE A 206 -15.43 -12.50 8.90
CA ILE A 206 -15.08 -13.87 8.55
C ILE A 206 -13.56 -14.15 8.62
N TYR A 207 -12.73 -13.09 8.50
CA TYR A 207 -11.27 -13.17 8.67
C TYR A 207 -10.81 -12.89 10.10
N GLY A 208 -11.72 -12.47 11.00
CA GLY A 208 -11.55 -12.43 12.45
C GLY A 208 -10.67 -11.32 12.98
N SER A 209 -9.92 -11.67 14.00
CA SER A 209 -9.17 -10.76 14.85
C SER A 209 -8.01 -10.02 14.18
N ARG A 210 -7.57 -10.45 13.01
CA ARG A 210 -6.51 -9.77 12.23
C ARG A 210 -7.07 -8.75 11.26
N ALA A 211 -8.41 -8.70 11.11
CA ALA A 211 -9.12 -7.88 10.13
C ALA A 211 -9.56 -6.50 10.68
N ALA A 212 -9.16 -6.12 11.89
CA ALA A 212 -9.56 -4.85 12.51
C ALA A 212 -9.21 -3.61 11.66
N ASN A 213 -8.13 -3.68 10.88
CA ASN A 213 -7.69 -2.60 10.00
C ASN A 213 -8.16 -2.76 8.55
N GLY A 214 -9.14 -3.67 8.30
CA GLY A 214 -9.64 -4.03 6.99
C GLY A 214 -8.93 -5.23 6.39
N VAL A 215 -9.47 -5.75 5.28
CA VAL A 215 -8.92 -6.90 4.56
C VAL A 215 -8.80 -6.58 3.09
N ILE A 216 -7.69 -6.93 2.48
CA ILE A 216 -7.46 -6.85 1.05
C ILE A 216 -7.34 -8.26 0.50
N ILE A 217 -8.28 -8.62 -0.36
CA ILE A 217 -8.33 -9.92 -1.00
C ILE A 217 -7.80 -9.77 -2.41
N VAL A 218 -6.76 -10.51 -2.72
CA VAL A 218 -6.17 -10.58 -4.06
C VAL A 218 -6.46 -11.96 -4.64
N THR A 219 -7.08 -11.98 -5.81
CA THR A 219 -7.24 -13.19 -6.60
C THR A 219 -6.30 -13.12 -7.77
N THR A 220 -5.49 -14.15 -7.97
CA THR A 220 -4.58 -14.24 -9.10
C THR A 220 -5.23 -14.90 -10.29
N LYS A 221 -4.66 -14.69 -11.47
CA LYS A 221 -5.14 -15.27 -12.73
C LYS A 221 -5.17 -16.78 -12.67
N LYS A 222 -6.23 -17.36 -13.23
CA LYS A 222 -6.45 -18.80 -13.35
C LYS A 222 -6.54 -19.19 -14.80
N GLY A 223 -6.36 -20.47 -15.08
CA GLY A 223 -6.63 -21.03 -16.38
C GLY A 223 -8.12 -20.93 -16.73
N VAL A 224 -8.41 -20.65 -17.99
CA VAL A 224 -9.77 -20.67 -18.55
C VAL A 224 -9.90 -21.81 -19.54
N SER A 225 -11.12 -22.39 -19.63
CA SER A 225 -11.41 -23.38 -20.66
C SER A 225 -11.25 -22.76 -22.06
N GLY A 226 -10.55 -23.43 -22.95
CA GLY A 226 -10.26 -23.00 -24.31
C GLY A 226 -8.83 -23.32 -24.76
N PRO A 227 -8.48 -22.95 -26.00
CA PRO A 227 -7.13 -23.17 -26.52
C PRO A 227 -6.09 -22.43 -25.68
N MET A 228 -4.86 -22.88 -25.73
CA MET A 228 -3.74 -22.25 -25.08
C MET A 228 -3.54 -20.83 -25.61
N LYS A 229 -3.45 -19.85 -24.70
CA LYS A 229 -3.10 -18.45 -24.99
C LYS A 229 -1.77 -18.12 -24.35
N VAL A 230 -0.93 -17.43 -25.11
CA VAL A 230 0.34 -16.89 -24.66
C VAL A 230 0.22 -15.37 -24.59
N ASN A 231 0.52 -14.78 -23.43
CA ASN A 231 0.57 -13.34 -23.28
C ASN A 231 2.01 -12.92 -22.93
N VAL A 232 2.50 -11.91 -23.62
CA VAL A 232 3.81 -11.30 -23.38
C VAL A 232 3.59 -9.81 -23.10
N SER A 233 4.15 -9.29 -22.02
CA SER A 233 4.13 -7.87 -21.69
C SER A 233 5.56 -7.39 -21.47
N VAL A 234 5.94 -6.31 -22.14
CA VAL A 234 7.25 -5.66 -22.04
C VAL A 234 7.01 -4.21 -21.70
N LYS A 235 7.64 -3.72 -20.62
CA LYS A 235 7.59 -2.33 -20.23
C LYS A 235 8.98 -1.81 -19.92
N GLU A 236 9.32 -0.67 -20.50
CA GLU A 236 10.54 0.09 -20.25
C GLU A 236 10.16 1.46 -19.70
N THR A 237 10.71 1.81 -18.55
CA THR A 237 10.37 3.06 -17.86
C THR A 237 11.63 3.86 -17.55
N LEU A 238 11.62 5.14 -17.91
CA LEU A 238 12.62 6.11 -17.48
C LEU A 238 12.09 6.86 -16.26
N GLU A 239 12.83 6.82 -15.16
CA GLU A 239 12.47 7.46 -13.90
C GLU A 239 13.51 8.50 -13.50
N TRP A 240 13.05 9.60 -12.90
CA TRP A 240 13.93 10.64 -12.33
C TRP A 240 13.31 11.24 -11.07
N SER A 241 14.17 11.70 -10.17
CA SER A 241 13.76 12.33 -8.91
C SER A 241 13.68 13.85 -9.04
N PRO A 242 12.74 14.51 -8.33
CA PRO A 242 12.83 15.95 -8.08
C PRO A 242 14.10 16.28 -7.29
N LYS A 243 14.59 17.52 -7.43
CA LYS A 243 15.80 18.03 -6.78
C LYS A 243 15.47 19.26 -5.95
N PHE A 244 16.24 19.47 -4.88
CA PHE A 244 16.25 20.73 -4.13
C PHE A 244 16.88 21.86 -4.95
N ASP A 245 16.44 23.08 -4.72
CA ASP A 245 17.13 24.28 -5.22
C ASP A 245 18.17 24.70 -4.17
N LEU A 246 19.40 24.14 -4.31
CA LEU A 246 20.51 24.36 -3.38
C LEU A 246 21.41 25.50 -3.84
N MET A 247 22.13 26.09 -2.88
CA MET A 247 23.18 27.09 -3.18
C MET A 247 24.38 26.43 -3.86
N ASN A 248 24.95 27.10 -4.85
CA ASN A 248 26.26 26.79 -5.37
C ASN A 248 27.36 27.33 -4.42
N ALA A 249 28.63 27.04 -4.68
CA ALA A 249 29.74 27.45 -3.80
C ALA A 249 29.81 28.96 -3.59
N ALA A 250 29.63 29.77 -4.63
CA ALA A 250 29.70 31.22 -4.52
C ALA A 250 28.58 31.81 -3.64
N GLU A 251 27.35 31.29 -3.80
CA GLU A 251 26.20 31.66 -2.96
C GLU A 251 26.40 31.20 -1.52
N TYR A 252 26.85 29.94 -1.34
CA TYR A 252 27.15 29.37 -0.05
C TYR A 252 28.15 30.19 0.73
N ILE A 253 29.33 30.52 0.14
CA ILE A 253 30.39 31.34 0.73
C ILE A 253 29.84 32.68 1.16
N LYS A 254 29.11 33.35 0.27
CA LYS A 254 28.51 34.66 0.57
C LYS A 254 27.66 34.67 1.85
N TYR A 255 26.72 33.70 1.95
CA TYR A 255 25.79 33.69 3.07
C TYR A 255 26.42 33.09 4.35
N ASN A 256 27.30 32.10 4.20
CA ASN A 256 28.06 31.54 5.31
C ASN A 256 28.94 32.59 5.94
N ASP A 257 29.65 33.41 5.16
CA ASP A 257 30.46 34.55 5.66
C ASP A 257 29.61 35.56 6.41
N ILE A 258 28.40 35.85 5.95
CA ILE A 258 27.47 36.74 6.66
C ILE A 258 27.12 36.14 8.03
N ALA A 259 26.80 34.85 8.08
CA ALA A 259 26.44 34.17 9.33
C ALA A 259 27.60 34.16 10.34
N TYR A 260 28.83 33.95 9.90
CA TYR A 260 30.02 34.04 10.74
C TYR A 260 30.32 35.46 11.24
N LYS A 261 30.23 36.46 10.39
CA LYS A 261 30.40 37.89 10.78
C LYS A 261 29.38 38.32 11.82
N GLU A 262 28.13 37.89 11.70
CA GLU A 262 27.10 38.15 12.72
C GLU A 262 27.40 37.42 14.04
N ALA A 263 27.89 36.16 13.97
CA ALA A 263 28.29 35.41 15.17
C ALA A 263 29.44 36.10 15.94
N ILE A 264 30.46 36.63 15.22
CA ILE A 264 31.55 37.41 15.80
C ILE A 264 31.02 38.69 16.45
N LYS A 265 30.14 39.42 15.76
CA LYS A 265 29.53 40.66 16.25
C LYS A 265 28.68 40.40 17.50
N ASP A 266 27.92 39.30 17.56
CA ASP A 266 27.09 38.93 18.71
C ASP A 266 27.88 38.30 19.86
N GLY A 267 29.21 38.19 19.73
CA GLY A 267 30.11 37.67 20.77
C GLY A 267 29.91 36.20 21.10
N ILE A 268 29.63 35.37 20.09
CA ILE A 268 29.59 33.91 20.29
C ILE A 268 31.03 33.46 20.54
N ALA A 269 31.36 33.14 21.79
CA ALA A 269 32.72 32.98 22.31
C ALA A 269 33.58 31.93 21.56
N SER A 270 32.99 30.98 20.89
CA SER A 270 33.69 29.95 20.09
C SER A 270 34.06 30.42 18.67
N ILE A 271 33.57 31.61 18.23
CA ILE A 271 33.64 32.08 16.86
C ILE A 271 34.47 33.37 16.80
N THR A 272 35.68 33.27 16.28
CA THR A 272 36.63 34.36 16.17
C THR A 272 37.01 34.73 14.74
N THR A 273 36.78 33.83 13.78
CA THR A 273 37.11 34.03 12.37
C THR A 273 36.03 33.45 11.48
N THR A 274 35.92 33.92 10.23
CA THR A 274 35.08 33.28 9.22
C THR A 274 35.64 31.92 8.81
N GLN A 275 34.80 31.02 8.26
CA GLN A 275 35.23 29.75 7.74
C GLN A 275 36.14 29.92 6.51
N LYS A 276 37.13 29.07 6.36
CA LYS A 276 37.90 28.97 5.11
C LYS A 276 37.14 28.14 4.09
N HIS A 277 37.23 28.52 2.85
CA HIS A 277 36.55 27.84 1.73
C HIS A 277 37.56 27.34 0.71
N SER A 278 37.24 26.28 0.01
CA SER A 278 37.97 25.74 -1.12
C SER A 278 37.48 26.32 -2.45
N GLU A 279 38.17 25.99 -3.55
CA GLU A 279 37.82 26.42 -4.90
C GLU A 279 36.79 25.51 -5.59
N TYR A 280 36.34 24.43 -4.90
CA TYR A 280 35.38 23.47 -5.46
C TYR A 280 33.97 24.04 -5.49
N ASP A 281 33.16 23.59 -6.46
CA ASP A 281 31.72 23.84 -6.58
C ASP A 281 31.01 22.53 -6.94
N THR A 282 30.84 21.68 -5.96
CA THR A 282 30.26 20.33 -6.11
C THR A 282 28.74 20.37 -6.00
N ASN A 283 28.03 19.99 -7.05
CA ASN A 283 26.59 19.75 -6.98
C ASN A 283 26.33 18.31 -6.56
N TRP A 284 26.21 18.09 -5.25
CA TRP A 284 26.03 16.76 -4.66
C TRP A 284 24.82 16.00 -5.18
N GLN A 285 23.76 16.71 -5.60
CA GLN A 285 22.57 16.05 -6.19
C GLN A 285 22.89 15.46 -7.58
N ASP A 286 23.71 16.15 -8.37
CA ASP A 286 24.08 15.66 -9.71
C ASP A 286 25.09 14.51 -9.66
N GLU A 287 25.88 14.41 -8.58
CA GLU A 287 26.80 13.29 -8.36
C GLU A 287 26.08 11.99 -7.98
N VAL A 288 24.91 12.10 -7.34
CA VAL A 288 24.21 10.93 -6.77
C VAL A 288 22.94 10.58 -7.52
N LEU A 289 22.18 11.57 -8.02
CA LEU A 289 20.91 11.34 -8.69
C LEU A 289 21.09 11.14 -10.19
N LYS A 290 20.54 10.06 -10.69
CA LYS A 290 20.55 9.70 -12.12
C LYS A 290 19.13 9.49 -12.66
N THR A 291 18.98 9.49 -13.99
CA THR A 291 17.80 8.90 -14.63
C THR A 291 17.96 7.38 -14.60
N ALA A 292 17.02 6.70 -13.94
CA ALA A 292 17.01 5.25 -13.82
C ALA A 292 16.23 4.59 -14.95
N LEU A 293 16.66 3.42 -15.37
CA LEU A 293 15.91 2.53 -16.25
C LEU A 293 15.20 1.49 -15.38
N VAL A 294 13.89 1.31 -15.61
CA VAL A 294 13.10 0.24 -15.00
C VAL A 294 12.57 -0.67 -16.08
N GLN A 295 12.79 -1.97 -15.93
CA GLN A 295 12.41 -3.02 -16.87
C GLN A 295 11.40 -3.95 -16.23
N ASP A 296 10.27 -4.23 -16.88
CA ASP A 296 9.23 -5.14 -16.41
C ASP A 296 8.77 -6.07 -17.54
N TYR A 297 9.19 -7.32 -17.51
CA TYR A 297 8.95 -8.33 -18.54
C TYR A 297 8.14 -9.48 -17.97
N ASN A 298 7.00 -9.78 -18.58
CA ASN A 298 6.11 -10.83 -18.14
C ASN A 298 5.68 -11.71 -19.30
N VAL A 299 5.71 -13.03 -19.08
CA VAL A 299 5.16 -14.03 -19.99
C VAL A 299 4.18 -14.89 -19.23
N SER A 300 3.01 -15.17 -19.82
CA SER A 300 2.05 -16.09 -19.22
C SER A 300 1.40 -17.00 -20.25
N LEU A 301 1.09 -18.20 -19.82
CA LEU A 301 0.43 -19.28 -20.55
C LEU A 301 -0.86 -19.63 -19.81
N SER A 302 -1.98 -19.68 -20.52
CA SER A 302 -3.26 -20.11 -19.92
C SER A 302 -4.03 -20.96 -20.90
N GLY A 303 -4.76 -21.96 -20.37
CA GLY A 303 -5.59 -22.84 -21.18
C GLY A 303 -6.32 -23.85 -20.32
N GLY A 304 -7.11 -24.70 -20.98
CA GLY A 304 -7.84 -25.75 -20.28
C GLY A 304 -8.93 -26.39 -21.11
N GLY A 305 -9.61 -27.35 -20.50
CA GLY A 305 -10.79 -28.05 -21.04
C GLY A 305 -11.86 -28.18 -19.96
N ASP A 306 -12.85 -29.01 -20.22
CA ASP A 306 -13.99 -29.20 -19.30
C ASP A 306 -13.61 -29.79 -17.94
N SER A 307 -12.49 -30.52 -17.88
CA SER A 307 -12.05 -31.24 -16.68
C SER A 307 -11.00 -30.48 -15.85
N GLY A 308 -10.38 -29.46 -16.41
CA GLY A 308 -9.36 -28.71 -15.70
C GLY A 308 -8.73 -27.62 -16.53
N SER A 309 -8.08 -26.68 -15.84
CA SER A 309 -7.40 -25.54 -16.47
C SER A 309 -6.11 -25.22 -15.73
N TYR A 310 -5.22 -24.51 -16.44
CA TYR A 310 -3.90 -24.12 -15.94
C TYR A 310 -3.57 -22.68 -16.32
N PHE A 311 -2.82 -22.05 -15.46
CA PHE A 311 -2.16 -20.76 -15.69
C PHE A 311 -0.71 -20.88 -15.21
N VAL A 312 0.22 -20.46 -16.04
CA VAL A 312 1.66 -20.41 -15.72
C VAL A 312 2.18 -19.03 -16.09
N SER A 313 2.95 -18.40 -15.22
CA SER A 313 3.60 -17.13 -15.54
C SER A 313 5.05 -17.11 -15.08
N ALA A 314 5.86 -16.31 -15.78
CA ALA A 314 7.20 -15.93 -15.40
C ALA A 314 7.37 -14.42 -15.59
N GLY A 315 8.01 -13.76 -14.64
CA GLY A 315 8.24 -12.33 -14.65
C GLY A 315 9.66 -11.96 -14.22
N TYR A 316 10.20 -10.94 -14.85
CA TYR A 316 11.43 -10.26 -14.48
C TYR A 316 11.14 -8.77 -14.31
N TYR A 317 11.57 -8.20 -13.20
CA TYR A 317 11.50 -6.78 -12.90
C TYR A 317 12.85 -6.31 -12.41
N ASN A 318 13.37 -5.22 -12.98
CA ASN A 318 14.59 -4.57 -12.54
C ASN A 318 14.34 -3.07 -12.39
N ASN A 319 14.88 -2.47 -11.34
CA ASN A 319 14.91 -1.02 -11.13
C ASN A 319 16.32 -0.62 -10.69
N ASP A 320 17.02 0.10 -11.56
CA ASP A 320 18.36 0.62 -11.31
C ASP A 320 18.42 1.75 -10.28
N GLY A 321 17.29 2.15 -9.72
CA GLY A 321 17.15 3.23 -8.75
C GLY A 321 17.65 4.59 -9.23
N VAL A 322 16.97 5.66 -8.85
CA VAL A 322 17.35 7.04 -9.22
C VAL A 322 18.50 7.58 -8.37
N SER A 323 18.92 6.87 -7.34
CA SER A 323 20.01 7.22 -6.44
C SER A 323 21.16 6.23 -6.58
N TYR A 324 22.39 6.71 -6.62
CA TYR A 324 23.60 5.90 -6.64
C TYR A 324 23.59 4.86 -5.51
N GLY A 325 23.95 3.62 -5.81
CA GLY A 325 24.01 2.51 -4.86
C GLY A 325 22.67 1.82 -4.56
N ASN A 326 21.53 2.33 -5.07
CA ASN A 326 20.23 1.69 -4.88
C ASN A 326 19.81 0.88 -6.10
N THR A 327 19.62 -0.43 -5.96
CA THR A 327 19.11 -1.32 -7.02
C THR A 327 18.11 -2.32 -6.47
N PHE A 328 17.22 -2.79 -7.31
CA PHE A 328 16.26 -3.84 -6.97
C PHE A 328 15.96 -4.69 -8.19
N ASP A 329 16.00 -6.02 -8.02
CA ASP A 329 15.49 -6.93 -9.04
C ASP A 329 14.60 -8.03 -8.43
N ARG A 330 13.63 -8.49 -9.23
CA ARG A 330 12.69 -9.54 -8.88
C ARG A 330 12.53 -10.53 -10.03
N TYR A 331 12.71 -11.81 -9.73
CA TYR A 331 12.33 -12.93 -10.57
C TYR A 331 11.10 -13.59 -9.95
N SER A 332 10.06 -13.81 -10.71
CA SER A 332 8.81 -14.41 -10.24
C SER A 332 8.37 -15.53 -11.16
N PHE A 333 7.80 -16.58 -10.54
CA PHE A 333 7.21 -17.72 -11.24
C PHE A 333 5.93 -18.13 -10.53
N ARG A 334 4.86 -18.41 -11.29
CA ARG A 334 3.58 -18.85 -10.74
C ARG A 334 2.99 -19.97 -11.56
N VAL A 335 2.36 -20.94 -10.86
CA VAL A 335 1.54 -21.99 -11.43
C VAL A 335 0.24 -22.04 -10.67
N ASN A 336 -0.89 -21.98 -11.36
CA ASN A 336 -2.21 -22.21 -10.80
C ASN A 336 -2.90 -23.25 -11.65
N THR A 337 -3.24 -24.41 -11.06
CA THR A 337 -4.03 -25.45 -11.75
C THR A 337 -5.28 -25.76 -10.96
N GLN A 338 -6.30 -26.19 -11.66
CA GLN A 338 -7.51 -26.70 -11.05
C GLN A 338 -8.13 -27.82 -11.90
N GLY A 339 -8.74 -28.76 -11.21
CA GLY A 339 -9.42 -29.91 -11.87
C GLY A 339 -10.72 -30.22 -11.19
N LYS A 340 -11.64 -30.83 -11.98
CA LYS A 340 -12.94 -31.28 -11.50
C LYS A 340 -13.31 -32.64 -12.10
N LYS A 341 -13.81 -33.53 -11.26
CA LYS A 341 -14.36 -34.81 -11.67
C LYS A 341 -15.62 -35.18 -10.86
N GLY A 342 -16.78 -34.99 -11.44
CA GLY A 342 -18.06 -35.21 -10.76
C GLY A 342 -18.22 -34.26 -9.54
N TRP A 343 -18.37 -34.88 -8.37
CA TRP A 343 -18.56 -34.15 -7.08
C TRP A 343 -17.25 -33.76 -6.40
N PHE A 344 -16.10 -34.06 -6.98
CA PHE A 344 -14.78 -33.74 -6.46
C PHE A 344 -14.10 -32.68 -7.32
N SER A 345 -13.56 -31.63 -6.68
CA SER A 345 -12.71 -30.64 -7.32
C SER A 345 -11.44 -30.43 -6.48
N PHE A 346 -10.37 -30.05 -7.13
CA PHE A 346 -9.11 -29.71 -6.48
C PHE A 346 -8.41 -28.58 -7.24
N GLY A 347 -7.48 -27.93 -6.58
CA GLY A 347 -6.59 -26.99 -7.24
C GLY A 347 -5.43 -26.63 -6.34
N GLU A 348 -4.37 -26.18 -6.97
CA GLU A 348 -3.22 -25.60 -6.30
C GLU A 348 -2.91 -24.21 -6.84
N ASN A 349 -2.28 -23.42 -6.00
CA ASN A 349 -1.64 -22.17 -6.34
C ASN A 349 -0.22 -22.22 -5.79
N LEU A 350 0.77 -22.05 -6.63
CA LEU A 350 2.16 -22.07 -6.26
C LEU A 350 2.85 -20.84 -6.87
N ALA A 351 3.51 -20.04 -6.04
CA ALA A 351 4.30 -18.91 -6.46
C ALA A 351 5.69 -18.96 -5.82
N TYR A 352 6.68 -18.73 -6.61
CA TYR A 352 8.07 -18.54 -6.17
C TYR A 352 8.55 -17.17 -6.62
N SER A 353 9.26 -16.48 -5.74
CA SER A 353 9.95 -15.24 -6.06
C SER A 353 11.35 -15.20 -5.44
N LEU A 354 12.26 -14.59 -6.20
CA LEU A 354 13.59 -14.23 -5.77
C LEU A 354 13.73 -12.72 -5.95
N THR A 355 14.11 -12.01 -4.89
CA THR A 355 14.48 -10.61 -4.97
C THR A 355 15.90 -10.39 -4.50
N ASN A 356 16.60 -9.46 -5.16
CA ASN A 356 17.87 -8.91 -4.70
C ASN A 356 17.70 -7.39 -4.55
N THR A 357 18.22 -6.84 -3.46
CA THR A 357 18.15 -5.42 -3.18
C THR A 357 19.49 -4.94 -2.66
N ASP A 358 20.02 -3.89 -3.28
CA ASP A 358 21.12 -3.11 -2.74
C ASP A 358 20.53 -1.77 -2.27
N PRO A 359 20.25 -1.60 -0.97
CA PRO A 359 19.67 -0.37 -0.45
C PRO A 359 20.74 0.69 -0.25
N ASN A 360 20.38 1.96 -0.39
CA ASN A 360 21.26 3.04 0.03
C ASN A 360 21.68 2.91 1.49
N GLN A 361 22.94 3.16 1.79
CA GLN A 361 23.50 3.16 3.15
C GLN A 361 23.29 4.52 3.84
N THR A 362 22.95 5.55 3.07
CA THR A 362 22.76 6.93 3.54
C THR A 362 21.33 7.36 3.45
N ASN A 363 20.95 8.42 4.19
CA ASN A 363 19.79 9.21 3.87
C ASN A 363 20.18 10.23 2.79
N THR A 364 20.17 9.79 1.55
CA THR A 364 20.60 10.51 0.36
C THR A 364 20.15 11.96 0.32
N TYR A 365 18.87 12.23 0.63
CA TYR A 365 18.29 13.57 0.56
C TYR A 365 18.72 14.48 1.73
N ASN A 366 18.97 13.90 2.92
CA ASN A 366 19.60 14.63 4.02
C ASN A 366 21.04 15.01 3.68
N ASP A 367 21.78 14.08 3.06
CA ASP A 367 23.20 14.27 2.78
C ASP A 367 23.42 15.34 1.72
N PHE A 368 22.57 15.46 0.69
CA PHE A 368 22.62 16.57 -0.28
C PHE A 368 22.53 17.93 0.42
N LEU A 369 21.63 18.04 1.39
CA LEU A 369 21.39 19.30 2.08
C LEU A 369 22.51 19.61 3.08
N ARG A 370 23.17 18.58 3.61
CA ARG A 370 24.21 18.76 4.64
C ARG A 370 25.60 18.87 4.10
N MET A 371 25.90 18.31 2.91
CA MET A 371 27.21 18.43 2.30
C MET A 371 27.41 19.80 1.67
N MET A 372 28.47 20.48 2.08
CA MET A 372 28.87 21.79 1.54
C MET A 372 29.27 21.68 0.08
N PRO A 373 28.89 22.62 -0.79
CA PRO A 373 29.30 22.63 -2.19
C PRO A 373 30.81 22.90 -2.38
N THR A 374 31.47 23.41 -1.37
CA THR A 374 32.92 23.66 -1.36
C THR A 374 33.77 22.42 -1.06
N ILE A 375 33.18 21.24 -0.88
CA ILE A 375 33.86 19.98 -0.63
C ILE A 375 33.88 19.14 -1.93
N PRO A 376 35.05 18.63 -2.37
CA PRO A 376 35.10 17.76 -3.54
C PRO A 376 34.61 16.35 -3.23
N VAL A 377 34.20 15.61 -4.25
CA VAL A 377 33.78 14.19 -4.10
C VAL A 377 34.98 13.33 -3.67
N TYR A 378 36.14 13.56 -4.29
CA TYR A 378 37.36 12.83 -4.04
C TYR A 378 38.46 13.76 -3.50
N ASP A 379 39.25 13.28 -2.53
CA ASP A 379 40.44 13.94 -2.00
C ASP A 379 41.48 12.88 -1.58
N GLU A 380 42.54 12.74 -2.35
CA GLU A 380 43.58 11.72 -2.17
C GLU A 380 44.34 11.87 -0.82
N ASN A 381 44.24 13.04 -0.17
CA ASN A 381 44.90 13.27 1.13
C ASN A 381 44.09 12.70 2.29
N ASN A 382 42.84 12.28 2.05
CA ASN A 382 41.96 11.74 3.08
C ASN A 382 42.00 10.20 3.12
N PRO A 383 41.89 9.56 4.31
CA PRO A 383 41.71 8.12 4.40
C PRO A 383 40.51 7.66 3.55
N GLY A 384 40.74 6.73 2.61
CA GLY A 384 39.77 6.24 1.65
C GLY A 384 39.68 7.04 0.35
N GLY A 385 40.38 8.19 0.22
CA GLY A 385 40.43 8.96 -1.03
C GLY A 385 39.20 9.82 -1.32
N TYR A 386 38.35 10.10 -0.34
CA TYR A 386 37.10 10.86 -0.51
C TYR A 386 37.14 12.19 0.21
N GLY A 387 36.46 13.20 -0.37
CA GLY A 387 36.29 14.50 0.25
C GLY A 387 35.27 14.45 1.39
N TYR A 388 35.61 15.00 2.55
CA TYR A 388 34.72 15.22 3.69
C TYR A 388 35.22 16.43 4.49
N GLY A 389 34.45 16.81 5.56
CA GLY A 389 34.84 17.91 6.42
C GLY A 389 36.19 17.69 7.10
N ASP A 390 36.92 18.77 7.22
CA ASP A 390 38.20 18.87 7.96
C ASP A 390 38.09 20.04 8.92
N ALA A 391 38.27 19.82 10.24
CA ALA A 391 38.17 20.84 11.26
C ALA A 391 39.07 22.05 11.00
N ALA A 392 40.19 21.88 10.30
CA ALA A 392 41.14 22.93 9.95
C ALA A 392 40.77 23.70 8.68
N LYS A 393 40.02 23.09 7.77
CA LYS A 393 39.72 23.62 6.43
C LYS A 393 38.24 23.77 6.16
N TYR A 394 37.44 22.72 6.35
CA TYR A 394 36.05 22.59 5.89
C TYR A 394 35.20 21.94 6.96
N ASN A 395 35.02 22.61 8.10
CA ASN A 395 34.23 22.08 9.20
C ASN A 395 32.78 21.88 8.80
N THR A 396 32.34 20.62 8.63
CA THR A 396 30.97 20.26 8.33
C THR A 396 30.54 18.96 9.03
N PHE A 397 29.24 18.81 9.31
CA PHE A 397 28.62 17.57 9.75
C PHE A 397 28.05 16.74 8.58
N GLY A 398 28.23 17.19 7.34
CA GLY A 398 27.78 16.48 6.14
C GLY A 398 28.48 15.13 5.94
N VAL A 399 27.76 14.20 5.36
CA VAL A 399 28.26 12.88 4.96
C VAL A 399 28.47 12.89 3.44
N ASN A 400 29.65 12.50 2.97
CA ASN A 400 29.86 12.27 1.55
C ASN A 400 29.11 11.00 1.13
N PRO A 401 27.98 11.12 0.38
CA PRO A 401 27.13 9.97 0.05
C PRO A 401 27.84 8.99 -0.88
N ILE A 402 28.67 9.45 -1.81
CA ILE A 402 29.46 8.57 -2.72
C ILE A 402 30.47 7.75 -1.93
N ALA A 403 31.17 8.40 -0.97
CA ALA A 403 32.13 7.71 -0.12
C ALA A 403 31.45 6.59 0.68
N ARG A 404 30.32 6.90 1.31
CA ARG A 404 29.63 5.94 2.15
C ARG A 404 29.07 4.78 1.35
N GLU A 405 28.44 5.03 0.20
CA GLU A 405 27.94 3.96 -0.69
C GLU A 405 29.06 3.07 -1.25
N ASN A 406 30.27 3.60 -1.39
CA ASN A 406 31.43 2.81 -1.86
C ASN A 406 32.12 2.05 -0.72
N LEU A 407 32.22 2.62 0.47
CA LEU A 407 32.85 2.02 1.64
C LEU A 407 31.93 1.06 2.40
N GLU A 408 30.62 1.29 2.38
CA GLU A 408 29.61 0.39 2.94
C GLU A 408 28.81 -0.27 1.82
N LYS A 409 28.84 -1.60 1.76
CA LYS A 409 28.07 -2.39 0.80
C LYS A 409 27.05 -3.24 1.54
N ARG A 410 25.83 -3.21 1.10
CA ARG A 410 24.76 -4.05 1.64
C ARG A 410 24.04 -4.75 0.50
N HIS A 411 23.91 -6.05 0.62
CA HIS A 411 23.16 -6.87 -0.33
C HIS A 411 22.14 -7.72 0.44
N MET A 412 20.89 -7.60 0.05
CA MET A 412 19.76 -8.35 0.62
C MET A 412 19.19 -9.26 -0.46
N ARG A 413 19.04 -10.53 -0.13
CA ARG A 413 18.44 -11.54 -1.00
C ARG A 413 17.28 -12.20 -0.28
N GLN A 414 16.12 -12.28 -0.94
CA GLN A 414 14.96 -12.99 -0.39
C GLN A 414 14.46 -14.01 -1.40
N ASN A 415 14.29 -15.25 -0.93
CA ASN A 415 13.58 -16.30 -1.63
C ASN A 415 12.26 -16.50 -0.91
N ARG A 416 11.16 -16.51 -1.65
CA ARG A 416 9.84 -16.78 -1.10
C ARG A 416 9.14 -17.87 -1.89
N LEU A 417 8.57 -18.81 -1.18
CA LEU A 417 7.68 -19.83 -1.72
C LEU A 417 6.32 -19.71 -1.04
N ASN A 418 5.31 -19.30 -1.80
CA ASN A 418 3.93 -19.25 -1.34
C ASN A 418 3.12 -20.28 -2.10
N GLY A 419 2.40 -21.15 -1.39
CA GLY A 419 1.62 -22.19 -2.02
C GLY A 419 0.41 -22.61 -1.21
N SER A 420 -0.67 -22.98 -1.90
CA SER A 420 -1.86 -23.57 -1.30
C SER A 420 -2.42 -24.70 -2.14
N LEU A 421 -2.97 -25.70 -1.47
CA LEU A 421 -3.70 -26.81 -2.04
C LEU A 421 -5.11 -26.82 -1.45
N TRP A 422 -6.12 -26.87 -2.29
CA TRP A 422 -7.50 -27.01 -1.84
C TRP A 422 -8.17 -28.22 -2.47
N LEU A 423 -9.02 -28.87 -1.69
CA LEU A 423 -9.84 -30.02 -2.08
C LEU A 423 -11.29 -29.70 -1.75
N GLU A 424 -12.20 -29.88 -2.68
CA GLU A 424 -13.63 -29.64 -2.47
C GLU A 424 -14.43 -30.89 -2.81
N PHE A 425 -15.31 -31.29 -1.91
CA PHE A 425 -16.27 -32.39 -2.04
C PHE A 425 -17.68 -31.82 -2.03
N LYS A 426 -18.38 -31.94 -3.15
CA LYS A 426 -19.75 -31.42 -3.35
C LYS A 426 -20.72 -32.59 -3.66
N PRO A 427 -21.12 -33.38 -2.64
CA PRO A 427 -21.98 -34.52 -2.82
C PRO A 427 -23.41 -34.16 -3.22
N PHE A 428 -23.85 -32.93 -2.84
CA PHE A 428 -25.13 -32.37 -3.24
C PHE A 428 -24.89 -30.96 -3.80
N GLU A 429 -25.76 -30.51 -4.71
CA GLU A 429 -25.61 -29.18 -5.32
C GLU A 429 -25.63 -28.04 -4.29
N PHE A 430 -26.29 -28.23 -3.15
CA PHE A 430 -26.46 -27.26 -2.08
C PHE A 430 -25.46 -27.38 -0.93
N LEU A 431 -24.60 -28.44 -0.92
CA LEU A 431 -23.69 -28.69 0.19
C LEU A 431 -22.30 -29.06 -0.31
N SER A 432 -21.29 -28.30 0.09
CA SER A 432 -19.88 -28.62 -0.18
C SER A 432 -19.03 -28.52 1.08
N TYR A 433 -18.06 -29.43 1.17
CA TYR A 433 -16.98 -29.39 2.14
C TYR A 433 -15.70 -29.06 1.42
N LYS A 434 -14.96 -28.06 1.92
CA LYS A 434 -13.67 -27.66 1.36
C LYS A 434 -12.58 -27.71 2.43
N PHE A 435 -11.50 -28.38 2.09
CA PHE A 435 -10.21 -28.31 2.76
C PHE A 435 -9.30 -27.34 2.03
N ASN A 436 -8.57 -26.48 2.75
CA ASN A 436 -7.51 -25.62 2.22
C ASN A 436 -6.30 -25.71 3.13
N GLY A 437 -5.15 -26.08 2.57
CA GLY A 437 -3.86 -26.08 3.26
C GLY A 437 -2.87 -25.20 2.52
N GLY A 438 -2.17 -24.33 3.23
CA GLY A 438 -1.23 -23.41 2.61
C GLY A 438 0.02 -23.20 3.44
N VAL A 439 1.10 -22.84 2.76
CA VAL A 439 2.39 -22.47 3.32
C VAL A 439 2.90 -21.20 2.67
N ASP A 440 3.59 -20.36 3.45
CA ASP A 440 4.27 -19.17 2.98
C ASP A 440 5.64 -19.08 3.66
N LEU A 441 6.68 -19.35 2.91
CA LEU A 441 8.03 -19.56 3.38
C LEU A 441 8.92 -18.42 2.87
N TYR A 442 9.65 -17.79 3.78
CA TYR A 442 10.63 -16.76 3.48
C TYR A 442 12.02 -17.21 3.92
N PHE A 443 12.98 -17.03 3.04
CA PHE A 443 14.39 -17.24 3.30
C PHE A 443 15.13 -15.97 2.93
N TYR A 444 15.49 -15.19 3.94
CA TYR A 444 16.11 -13.90 3.78
C TYR A 444 17.58 -13.94 4.17
N GLU A 445 18.43 -13.38 3.33
CA GLU A 445 19.85 -13.22 3.56
C GLU A 445 20.21 -11.73 3.47
N ASN A 446 20.93 -11.22 4.46
CA ASN A 446 21.44 -9.87 4.48
C ASN A 446 22.97 -9.92 4.69
N SER A 447 23.70 -9.37 3.75
CA SER A 447 25.13 -9.24 3.77
C SER A 447 25.51 -7.78 3.82
N TRP A 448 26.22 -7.37 4.85
CA TRP A 448 26.74 -6.02 4.97
C TRP A 448 28.26 -6.07 5.19
N PHE A 449 28.95 -5.16 4.53
CA PHE A 449 30.40 -5.00 4.66
C PHE A 449 30.75 -3.52 4.69
N ARG A 450 31.68 -3.15 5.55
CA ARG A 450 32.32 -1.83 5.60
C ARG A 450 33.82 -1.98 5.48
N GLY A 451 34.41 -1.31 4.49
CA GLY A 451 35.84 -1.18 4.32
C GLY A 451 36.46 -0.06 5.16
N GLU A 452 37.77 0.10 5.05
CA GLU A 452 38.47 1.24 5.62
C GLU A 452 38.21 2.51 4.83
N GLY A 453 38.14 3.64 5.52
CA GLY A 453 37.97 4.95 4.96
C GLY A 453 36.99 5.80 5.74
N ASN A 454 36.97 7.08 5.46
CA ASN A 454 36.07 8.03 6.10
C ASN A 454 35.17 8.70 5.06
N TRP A 455 33.94 9.00 5.47
CA TRP A 455 32.95 9.73 4.69
C TRP A 455 32.41 10.99 5.35
N GLN A 456 32.88 11.25 6.59
CA GLN A 456 32.51 12.45 7.34
C GLN A 456 33.65 12.89 8.27
N GLN A 457 33.58 14.15 8.70
CA GLN A 457 34.53 14.71 9.66
C GLN A 457 34.46 14.02 11.03
N ASN A 458 35.61 13.94 11.72
CA ASN A 458 35.70 13.36 13.08
C ASN A 458 35.18 11.91 13.18
N GLN A 459 35.18 11.19 12.08
CA GLN A 459 34.87 9.79 12.11
C GLN A 459 36.02 9.03 12.78
N GLU A 460 35.69 8.29 13.85
CA GLU A 460 36.69 7.41 14.46
C GLU A 460 37.16 6.35 13.46
N HIS A 461 38.45 5.99 13.55
CA HIS A 461 38.96 4.84 12.80
C HIS A 461 38.15 3.59 13.15
N ARG A 462 37.70 2.89 12.15
CA ARG A 462 36.95 1.66 12.30
C ARG A 462 37.54 0.59 11.41
N ASP A 463 37.86 -0.54 12.05
CA ASP A 463 38.33 -1.72 11.36
C ASP A 463 37.29 -2.18 10.30
N PRO A 464 37.77 -2.78 9.18
CA PRO A 464 36.85 -3.43 8.23
C PRO A 464 35.94 -4.43 8.94
N GLU A 465 34.64 -4.37 8.66
CA GLU A 465 33.63 -5.19 9.33
C GLU A 465 32.72 -5.88 8.31
N SER A 466 32.45 -7.16 8.54
CA SER A 466 31.43 -7.91 7.82
C SER A 466 30.35 -8.42 8.77
N GLN A 467 29.11 -8.23 8.36
CA GLN A 467 27.92 -8.76 9.04
C GLN A 467 27.13 -9.64 8.07
N LYS A 468 26.65 -10.77 8.59
CA LYS A 468 25.76 -11.67 7.85
C LYS A 468 24.55 -11.98 8.72
N ALA A 469 23.35 -11.85 8.15
CA ALA A 469 22.13 -12.31 8.79
C ALA A 469 21.38 -13.26 7.86
N ARG A 470 20.70 -14.22 8.47
CA ARG A 470 19.79 -15.15 7.78
C ARG A 470 18.56 -15.31 8.63
N ASP A 471 17.42 -15.00 8.03
CA ASP A 471 16.12 -15.12 8.66
C ASP A 471 15.28 -16.12 7.88
N ASN A 472 14.69 -17.06 8.59
CA ASN A 472 13.72 -18.00 8.03
C ASN A 472 12.36 -17.75 8.66
N THR A 473 11.33 -17.70 7.83
CA THR A 473 9.94 -17.57 8.29
C THR A 473 9.10 -18.69 7.70
N TYR A 474 8.34 -19.35 8.54
CA TYR A 474 7.44 -20.43 8.18
C TYR A 474 6.02 -20.06 8.62
N ASN A 475 5.13 -19.80 7.66
CA ASN A 475 3.71 -19.59 7.91
C ASN A 475 2.95 -20.80 7.37
N MET A 476 2.06 -21.35 8.18
CA MET A 476 1.17 -22.44 7.79
C MET A 476 -0.28 -22.05 8.06
N LEU A 477 -1.16 -22.43 7.15
CA LEU A 477 -2.61 -22.29 7.25
C LEU A 477 -3.28 -23.61 6.95
N ILE A 478 -4.21 -24.04 7.80
CA ILE A 478 -5.10 -25.18 7.57
C ILE A 478 -6.53 -24.71 7.82
N GLU A 479 -7.42 -24.96 6.89
CA GLU A 479 -8.81 -24.53 6.95
C GLU A 479 -9.75 -25.66 6.53
N HIS A 480 -10.85 -25.77 7.25
CA HIS A 480 -11.96 -26.66 6.93
C HIS A 480 -13.23 -25.83 6.88
N THR A 481 -13.96 -25.90 5.78
CA THR A 481 -15.24 -25.18 5.63
C THR A 481 -16.33 -26.09 5.12
N LEU A 482 -17.50 -25.93 5.68
CA LEU A 482 -18.75 -26.56 5.23
C LEU A 482 -19.66 -25.46 4.71
N ASN A 483 -19.97 -25.48 3.41
CA ASN A 483 -20.79 -24.49 2.73
C ASN A 483 -22.15 -25.08 2.37
N PHE A 484 -23.21 -24.34 2.70
CA PHE A 484 -24.59 -24.63 2.33
C PHE A 484 -25.15 -23.47 1.51
N ASN A 485 -25.69 -23.76 0.32
CA ASN A 485 -26.30 -22.76 -0.56
C ASN A 485 -27.55 -23.34 -1.21
N LYS A 486 -28.73 -22.78 -0.93
CA LYS A 486 -30.00 -23.31 -1.45
C LYS A 486 -31.08 -22.27 -1.58
N ASP A 487 -31.84 -22.36 -2.67
CA ASP A 487 -33.05 -21.61 -2.91
C ASP A 487 -34.29 -22.39 -2.46
N PHE A 488 -35.18 -21.72 -1.71
CA PHE A 488 -36.47 -22.22 -1.30
C PHE A 488 -37.58 -21.24 -1.78
N GLY A 489 -37.89 -21.30 -3.07
CA GLY A 489 -38.79 -20.36 -3.71
C GLY A 489 -38.20 -18.94 -3.71
N LYS A 490 -38.81 -18.03 -2.91
CA LYS A 490 -38.33 -16.64 -2.77
C LYS A 490 -37.24 -16.46 -1.70
N HIS A 491 -36.90 -17.50 -0.99
CA HIS A 491 -35.91 -17.50 0.09
C HIS A 491 -34.60 -18.10 -0.44
N HIS A 492 -33.54 -17.34 -0.38
CA HIS A 492 -32.17 -17.82 -0.62
C HIS A 492 -31.40 -17.87 0.70
N VAL A 493 -30.82 -19.01 1.00
CA VAL A 493 -29.98 -19.22 2.20
C VAL A 493 -28.60 -19.67 1.77
N ASP A 494 -27.59 -18.94 2.18
CA ASP A 494 -26.19 -19.27 2.00
C ASP A 494 -25.51 -19.23 3.38
N ALA A 495 -24.87 -20.33 3.80
CA ALA A 495 -24.24 -20.44 5.09
C ALA A 495 -22.87 -21.12 4.99
N VAL A 496 -21.94 -20.68 5.85
CA VAL A 496 -20.64 -21.33 6.03
C VAL A 496 -20.36 -21.56 7.50
N LEU A 497 -19.87 -22.76 7.82
CA LEU A 497 -19.24 -23.09 9.09
C LEU A 497 -17.78 -23.46 8.82
N GLY A 498 -16.87 -23.02 9.68
CA GLY A 498 -15.46 -23.32 9.44
C GLY A 498 -14.62 -23.32 10.70
N THR A 499 -13.45 -23.92 10.56
CA THR A 499 -12.36 -23.85 11.53
C THR A 499 -11.08 -23.59 10.81
N THR A 500 -10.20 -22.76 11.40
CA THR A 500 -8.91 -22.43 10.85
C THR A 500 -7.83 -22.63 11.91
N TYR A 501 -6.68 -23.12 11.49
CA TYR A 501 -5.45 -23.17 12.29
C TYR A 501 -4.35 -22.44 11.53
N GLN A 502 -3.64 -21.55 12.22
CA GLN A 502 -2.50 -20.82 11.71
C GLN A 502 -1.32 -21.01 12.65
N HIS A 503 -0.15 -21.19 12.06
CA HIS A 503 1.11 -21.27 12.78
C HIS A 503 2.11 -20.36 12.07
N HIS A 504 2.86 -19.61 12.88
CA HIS A 504 3.93 -18.74 12.46
C HIS A 504 5.18 -19.03 13.27
N GLU A 505 6.28 -19.22 12.60
CA GLU A 505 7.60 -19.37 13.18
C GLU A 505 8.59 -18.51 12.42
N TRP A 506 9.42 -17.79 13.15
CA TRP A 506 10.53 -17.02 12.61
C TRP A 506 11.79 -17.36 13.39
N GLU A 507 12.87 -17.63 12.67
CA GLU A 507 14.20 -17.85 13.21
C GLU A 507 15.19 -16.91 12.53
N GLY A 508 15.93 -16.12 13.31
CA GLY A 508 16.97 -15.22 12.83
C GLY A 508 18.34 -15.57 13.41
N LEU A 509 19.34 -15.63 12.54
CA LEU A 509 20.75 -15.79 12.88
C LEU A 509 21.53 -14.58 12.36
N TRP A 510 22.28 -13.93 13.25
CA TRP A 510 23.19 -12.84 12.89
C TRP A 510 24.58 -13.12 13.40
N ALA A 511 25.61 -12.74 12.61
CA ALA A 511 27.00 -12.83 13.00
C ALA A 511 27.83 -11.69 12.40
N SER A 512 28.87 -11.24 13.12
CA SER A 512 29.82 -10.24 12.64
C SER A 512 31.26 -10.56 13.07
N ARG A 513 32.22 -9.99 12.34
CA ARG A 513 33.64 -9.93 12.67
C ARG A 513 34.25 -8.64 12.17
N LEU A 514 35.41 -8.29 12.74
CA LEU A 514 36.27 -7.18 12.36
C LEU A 514 37.59 -7.65 11.77
N ASN A 515 38.36 -6.69 11.21
CA ASN A 515 39.72 -6.86 10.69
C ASN A 515 39.80 -7.87 9.55
N PHE A 516 39.21 -7.50 8.43
CA PHE A 516 39.22 -8.30 7.20
C PHE A 516 40.47 -7.99 6.34
N PRO A 517 41.13 -9.02 5.78
CA PRO A 517 42.30 -8.84 4.95
C PRO A 517 41.90 -8.26 3.57
N MET A 518 42.71 -7.32 3.09
CA MET A 518 42.64 -6.81 1.74
C MET A 518 43.40 -7.74 0.79
N LEU A 519 42.82 -8.04 -0.35
CA LEU A 519 43.45 -8.83 -1.42
C LEU A 519 44.38 -7.95 -2.26
N GLY A 520 45.25 -8.57 -3.05
CA GLY A 520 46.23 -7.85 -3.87
C GLY A 520 45.63 -6.96 -4.96
N ASN A 521 44.33 -7.08 -5.27
CA ASN A 521 43.58 -6.24 -6.19
C ASN A 521 42.87 -5.05 -5.53
N GLY A 522 43.01 -4.88 -4.21
CA GLY A 522 42.36 -3.83 -3.42
C GLY A 522 40.98 -4.18 -2.88
N ASP A 523 40.43 -5.36 -3.18
CA ASP A 523 39.16 -5.84 -2.63
C ASP A 523 39.37 -6.51 -1.26
N TYR A 524 38.34 -6.61 -0.46
CA TYR A 524 38.38 -7.34 0.81
C TYR A 524 37.85 -8.77 0.67
N LEU A 525 38.44 -9.69 1.39
CA LEU A 525 37.87 -11.05 1.56
C LEU A 525 36.79 -11.03 2.63
N THR A 526 35.54 -10.82 2.20
CA THR A 526 34.39 -10.51 3.08
C THR A 526 33.69 -11.72 3.71
N VAL A 527 34.18 -12.95 3.51
CA VAL A 527 33.65 -14.16 4.20
C VAL A 527 33.94 -14.05 5.70
N LEU A 528 32.91 -14.29 6.55
CA LEU A 528 33.05 -14.10 8.01
C LEU A 528 34.30 -14.75 8.60
N ASN A 529 34.67 -15.90 8.11
CA ASN A 529 35.83 -16.66 8.62
C ASN A 529 37.17 -15.98 8.35
N ALA A 530 37.26 -14.97 7.46
CA ALA A 530 38.43 -14.19 7.18
C ALA A 530 38.67 -13.07 8.22
N GLY A 531 37.61 -12.65 8.93
CA GLY A 531 37.73 -11.64 9.99
C GLY A 531 38.51 -12.17 11.19
N GLN A 532 39.43 -11.34 11.69
CA GLN A 532 40.46 -11.76 12.65
C GLN A 532 40.12 -11.44 14.11
N SER A 533 39.12 -10.58 14.36
CA SER A 533 38.78 -10.11 15.70
C SER A 533 37.27 -9.87 15.89
N ASN A 534 36.89 -9.66 17.17
CA ASN A 534 35.53 -9.30 17.60
C ASN A 534 34.43 -10.21 17.01
N GLN A 535 34.57 -11.51 17.24
CA GLN A 535 33.58 -12.49 16.82
C GLN A 535 32.29 -12.33 17.64
N GLN A 536 31.20 -11.98 16.96
CA GLN A 536 29.89 -11.88 17.58
C GLN A 536 28.86 -12.71 16.81
N ASN A 537 27.87 -13.26 17.52
CA ASN A 537 26.76 -13.98 16.94
C ASN A 537 25.59 -13.98 17.90
N THR A 538 24.38 -14.03 17.32
CA THR A 538 23.13 -14.20 18.06
C THR A 538 22.13 -15.01 17.26
N ASN A 539 21.26 -15.75 17.96
CA ASN A 539 20.11 -16.42 17.38
C ASN A 539 18.86 -16.01 18.13
N SER A 540 17.77 -15.81 17.41
CA SER A 540 16.47 -15.43 17.97
C SER A 540 15.37 -16.25 17.30
N ILE A 541 14.38 -16.66 18.09
CA ILE A 541 13.21 -17.43 17.62
C ILE A 541 11.96 -16.73 18.11
N SER A 542 10.94 -16.68 17.25
CA SER A 542 9.61 -16.17 17.56
C SER A 542 8.58 -17.15 16.99
N GLU A 543 7.60 -17.53 17.80
CA GLU A 543 6.60 -18.54 17.45
C GLU A 543 5.23 -18.14 17.98
N ASN A 544 4.20 -18.26 17.15
CA ASN A 544 2.82 -18.08 17.60
C ASN A 544 1.84 -18.95 16.81
N ALA A 545 0.70 -19.21 17.42
CA ALA A 545 -0.38 -19.96 16.78
C ALA A 545 -1.74 -19.31 17.06
N MET A 546 -2.66 -19.50 16.12
CA MET A 546 -4.04 -19.07 16.23
C MET A 546 -4.98 -20.17 15.77
N ILE A 547 -6.02 -20.43 16.56
CA ILE A 547 -7.12 -21.32 16.19
C ILE A 547 -8.43 -20.55 16.19
N SER A 548 -9.29 -20.83 15.21
CA SER A 548 -10.53 -20.08 15.05
C SER A 548 -11.70 -20.97 14.68
N TYR A 549 -12.89 -20.59 15.17
CA TYR A 549 -14.17 -21.15 14.80
C TYR A 549 -15.06 -20.06 14.24
N LEU A 550 -15.67 -20.29 13.11
CA LEU A 550 -16.48 -19.28 12.42
C LEU A 550 -17.80 -19.86 11.90
N GLY A 551 -18.80 -19.00 11.85
CA GLY A 551 -20.07 -19.24 11.20
C GLY A 551 -20.64 -17.96 10.60
N ARG A 552 -21.16 -18.07 9.39
CA ARG A 552 -21.84 -16.97 8.69
C ARG A 552 -23.09 -17.50 8.03
N VAL A 553 -24.16 -16.73 8.07
CA VAL A 553 -25.40 -16.99 7.36
C VAL A 553 -25.81 -15.73 6.62
N ASN A 554 -26.05 -15.87 5.32
CA ASN A 554 -26.65 -14.87 4.45
C ASN A 554 -28.06 -15.34 4.11
N TYR A 555 -29.05 -14.48 4.31
CA TYR A 555 -30.44 -14.72 3.97
C TYR A 555 -30.96 -13.63 3.06
N ILE A 556 -31.52 -14.02 1.92
CA ILE A 556 -32.12 -13.10 0.94
C ILE A 556 -33.58 -13.50 0.73
N TYR A 557 -34.49 -12.52 0.80
CA TYR A 557 -35.90 -12.72 0.52
C TYR A 557 -36.33 -11.90 -0.72
N ASP A 558 -36.81 -12.60 -1.75
CA ASP A 558 -37.38 -12.06 -2.98
C ASP A 558 -36.47 -11.03 -3.69
N ASP A 559 -35.14 -11.17 -3.55
CA ASP A 559 -34.13 -10.23 -4.05
C ASP A 559 -34.34 -8.78 -3.58
N LYS A 560 -35.01 -8.60 -2.41
CA LYS A 560 -35.39 -7.31 -1.81
C LYS A 560 -34.76 -7.06 -0.46
N TYR A 561 -34.82 -8.06 0.43
CA TYR A 561 -34.36 -7.94 1.81
C TYR A 561 -33.18 -8.87 2.02
N TYR A 562 -32.11 -8.33 2.52
CA TYR A 562 -30.84 -9.02 2.73
C TYR A 562 -30.47 -8.95 4.20
N LEU A 563 -30.09 -10.07 4.79
CA LEU A 563 -29.60 -10.15 6.17
C LEU A 563 -28.37 -11.05 6.21
N THR A 564 -27.29 -10.55 6.79
CA THR A 564 -26.07 -11.34 7.04
C THR A 564 -25.76 -11.31 8.54
N ALA A 565 -25.49 -12.47 9.13
CA ALA A 565 -24.98 -12.60 10.48
C ALA A 565 -23.71 -13.43 10.47
N THR A 566 -22.66 -12.95 11.14
CA THR A 566 -21.38 -13.65 11.28
C THR A 566 -20.98 -13.70 12.74
N PHE A 567 -20.50 -14.85 13.17
CA PHE A 567 -19.88 -15.03 14.47
C PHE A 567 -18.54 -15.72 14.30
N ARG A 568 -17.51 -15.18 14.93
CA ARG A 568 -16.19 -15.79 14.95
C ARG A 568 -15.60 -15.75 16.36
N ARG A 569 -14.91 -16.82 16.71
CA ARG A 569 -14.18 -16.95 17.96
C ARG A 569 -12.75 -17.34 17.68
N ASP A 570 -11.80 -16.48 18.06
CA ASP A 570 -10.39 -16.66 17.84
C ASP A 570 -9.65 -16.88 19.17
N GLY A 571 -8.70 -17.81 19.17
CA GLY A 571 -7.78 -18.05 20.29
C GLY A 571 -6.34 -17.89 19.83
N THR A 572 -5.55 -17.03 20.50
CA THR A 572 -4.13 -16.77 20.17
C THR A 572 -3.19 -17.18 21.28
N SER A 573 -2.01 -17.73 20.93
CA SER A 573 -0.95 -17.99 21.89
C SER A 573 -0.23 -16.74 22.42
N ARG A 574 -0.45 -15.58 21.80
CA ARG A 574 0.15 -14.28 22.20
C ARG A 574 -0.42 -13.71 23.49
N LEU A 575 -1.54 -14.22 23.96
CA LEU A 575 -2.19 -13.80 25.21
C LEU A 575 -2.12 -14.89 26.29
N ALA A 576 -2.15 -14.50 27.56
CA ALA A 576 -2.23 -15.40 28.70
C ALA A 576 -3.50 -16.27 28.60
N LYS A 577 -3.47 -17.45 29.23
CA LYS A 577 -4.49 -18.50 29.08
C LYS A 577 -5.93 -18.00 29.30
N GLU A 578 -6.12 -17.11 30.27
CA GLU A 578 -7.41 -16.55 30.67
C GLU A 578 -7.99 -15.60 29.62
N ASN A 579 -7.12 -14.93 28.83
CA ASN A 579 -7.47 -13.87 27.89
C ASN A 579 -7.30 -14.28 26.42
N ARG A 580 -6.95 -15.55 26.14
CA ARG A 580 -6.65 -16.04 24.78
C ARG A 580 -7.80 -15.89 23.81
N TRP A 581 -9.04 -16.04 24.28
CA TRP A 581 -10.21 -16.16 23.45
C TRP A 581 -10.96 -14.83 23.28
N GLY A 582 -11.11 -14.39 22.01
CA GLY A 582 -11.94 -13.27 21.62
C GLY A 582 -13.19 -13.70 20.85
N ASN A 583 -14.30 -12.97 21.03
CA ASN A 583 -15.56 -13.20 20.31
C ASN A 583 -15.90 -11.99 19.44
N PHE A 584 -16.18 -12.23 18.16
CA PHE A 584 -16.32 -11.19 17.15
C PHE A 584 -17.62 -11.37 16.35
N PRO A 585 -18.76 -10.86 16.90
CA PRO A 585 -20.05 -10.87 16.21
C PRO A 585 -20.16 -9.72 15.22
N SER A 586 -20.91 -9.95 14.13
CA SER A 586 -21.33 -8.89 13.22
C SER A 586 -22.70 -9.18 12.60
N VAL A 587 -23.42 -8.14 12.25
CA VAL A 587 -24.71 -8.21 11.56
C VAL A 587 -24.80 -7.09 10.52
N SER A 588 -25.40 -7.39 9.39
CA SER A 588 -25.73 -6.40 8.36
C SER A 588 -27.06 -6.69 7.71
N ALA A 589 -27.74 -5.63 7.29
CA ALA A 589 -29.00 -5.72 6.57
C ALA A 589 -28.98 -4.75 5.37
N ALA A 590 -29.69 -5.12 4.30
CA ALA A 590 -29.94 -4.22 3.19
C ALA A 590 -31.37 -4.39 2.66
N TRP A 591 -31.86 -3.29 2.10
CA TRP A 591 -33.17 -3.23 1.44
C TRP A 591 -33.00 -2.67 0.03
N ARG A 592 -33.32 -3.49 -0.96
CA ARG A 592 -33.28 -3.12 -2.37
C ARG A 592 -34.64 -2.56 -2.80
N ILE A 593 -34.81 -1.26 -2.62
CA ILE A 593 -36.06 -0.52 -2.81
C ILE A 593 -36.55 -0.62 -4.26
N SER A 594 -35.60 -0.61 -5.22
CA SER A 594 -35.90 -0.70 -6.65
C SER A 594 -36.68 -1.96 -7.07
N LYS A 595 -36.64 -3.02 -6.24
CA LYS A 595 -37.35 -4.28 -6.49
C LYS A 595 -38.75 -4.30 -5.88
N GLU A 596 -39.16 -3.26 -5.17
CA GLU A 596 -40.50 -3.19 -4.59
C GLU A 596 -41.57 -2.86 -5.65
N SER A 597 -42.74 -3.45 -5.49
CA SER A 597 -43.86 -3.26 -6.44
C SER A 597 -44.37 -1.81 -6.52
N PHE A 598 -44.18 -1.04 -5.46
CA PHE A 598 -44.54 0.39 -5.42
C PHE A 598 -43.51 1.28 -6.11
N PHE A 599 -42.26 0.80 -6.32
CA PHE A 599 -41.19 1.58 -6.91
C PHE A 599 -41.27 1.55 -8.45
N LYS A 600 -41.78 2.61 -9.05
CA LYS A 600 -41.95 2.70 -10.50
C LYS A 600 -41.31 3.97 -11.06
N VAL A 601 -39.98 4.06 -10.92
CA VAL A 601 -39.20 5.20 -11.36
C VAL A 601 -38.27 4.74 -12.50
N PRO A 602 -38.63 5.00 -13.79
CA PRO A 602 -37.97 4.37 -14.96
C PRO A 602 -36.51 4.77 -15.15
N TRP A 603 -36.04 5.89 -14.60
CA TRP A 603 -34.67 6.38 -14.72
C TRP A 603 -33.76 5.94 -13.58
N ILE A 604 -34.29 5.22 -12.58
CA ILE A 604 -33.51 4.59 -11.51
C ILE A 604 -33.52 3.09 -11.75
N ASP A 605 -32.37 2.52 -12.12
CA ASP A 605 -32.23 1.10 -12.43
C ASP A 605 -32.09 0.26 -11.18
N ASP A 606 -31.34 0.77 -10.19
CA ASP A 606 -31.17 0.13 -8.88
C ASP A 606 -31.11 1.15 -7.76
N LEU A 607 -31.66 0.79 -6.60
CA LEU A 607 -31.66 1.61 -5.39
C LEU A 607 -31.65 0.70 -4.16
N LYS A 608 -30.55 0.77 -3.38
CA LYS A 608 -30.33 -0.05 -2.20
C LYS A 608 -29.84 0.77 -1.03
N ILE A 609 -30.40 0.57 0.15
CA ILE A 609 -29.92 1.09 1.41
C ILE A 609 -29.36 -0.08 2.20
N ARG A 610 -28.24 0.12 2.87
CA ARG A 610 -27.58 -0.89 3.70
C ARG A 610 -27.08 -0.31 5.01
N GLY A 611 -27.06 -1.16 6.04
CA GLY A 611 -26.51 -0.80 7.33
C GLY A 611 -25.88 -2.01 7.99
N ASN A 612 -24.80 -1.78 8.71
CA ASN A 612 -24.11 -2.85 9.41
C ASN A 612 -23.48 -2.39 10.73
N TRP A 613 -23.32 -3.35 11.61
CA TRP A 613 -22.56 -3.25 12.83
C TRP A 613 -21.72 -4.51 13.02
N GLY A 614 -20.52 -4.34 13.56
CA GLY A 614 -19.70 -5.47 13.95
C GLY A 614 -18.55 -5.10 14.85
N ARG A 615 -17.99 -6.12 15.49
CA ARG A 615 -16.83 -6.06 16.36
C ARG A 615 -15.74 -6.93 15.79
N LEU A 616 -14.52 -6.40 15.71
CA LEU A 616 -13.30 -7.10 15.32
C LEU A 616 -12.25 -6.96 16.41
N GLY A 617 -11.33 -7.91 16.49
CA GLY A 617 -10.21 -7.88 17.42
C GLY A 617 -8.90 -7.51 16.75
N ASN A 618 -7.91 -7.16 17.56
CA ASN A 618 -6.51 -7.08 17.18
C ASN A 618 -5.66 -7.57 18.36
N ALA A 619 -4.72 -8.48 18.08
CA ALA A 619 -3.75 -8.98 19.06
C ALA A 619 -2.31 -8.73 18.56
N SER A 620 -2.04 -7.53 18.02
CA SER A 620 -0.71 -7.11 17.57
C SER A 620 0.19 -6.78 18.76
N ILE A 621 0.49 -7.81 19.56
CA ILE A 621 1.50 -7.80 20.61
C ILE A 621 2.64 -8.74 20.21
N GLY A 622 3.82 -8.52 20.81
CA GLY A 622 4.94 -9.43 20.59
C GLY A 622 4.65 -10.83 21.12
N ASP A 623 5.30 -11.81 20.53
CA ASP A 623 5.29 -13.17 21.05
C ASP A 623 5.93 -13.18 22.45
N TRP A 624 5.28 -13.85 23.38
CA TRP A 624 5.74 -13.95 24.78
C TRP A 624 5.72 -12.63 25.60
N ASP A 625 5.10 -11.55 25.11
CA ASP A 625 5.03 -10.26 25.84
C ASP A 625 4.38 -10.37 27.24
N TYR A 626 3.63 -11.44 27.52
CA TYR A 626 3.03 -11.74 28.81
C TYR A 626 3.90 -12.63 29.72
N VAL A 627 5.11 -13.04 29.25
CA VAL A 627 6.04 -13.91 29.97
C VAL A 627 7.23 -13.09 30.46
N GLY A 628 7.47 -13.11 31.78
CA GLY A 628 8.66 -12.49 32.37
C GLY A 628 9.91 -13.30 32.09
N THR A 629 10.93 -12.63 31.58
CA THR A 629 12.25 -13.23 31.31
C THR A 629 13.29 -12.74 32.32
N ILE A 630 14.24 -13.61 32.67
CA ILE A 630 15.39 -13.27 33.50
C ILE A 630 16.61 -13.12 32.60
N ASN A 631 17.24 -11.95 32.63
CA ASN A 631 18.48 -11.69 31.95
C ASN A 631 19.64 -12.10 32.91
N GLN A 632 20.46 -13.04 32.46
CA GLN A 632 21.63 -13.56 33.20
C GLN A 632 22.94 -12.92 32.74
N SER A 633 22.90 -12.00 31.79
CA SER A 633 24.09 -11.28 31.29
C SER A 633 24.32 -9.95 32.02
N ILE A 634 23.51 -9.64 33.01
CA ILE A 634 23.70 -8.46 33.87
C ILE A 634 24.93 -8.64 34.74
N VAL A 635 25.77 -7.64 34.81
CA VAL A 635 26.97 -7.64 35.62
C VAL A 635 26.90 -6.58 36.72
N THR A 636 27.50 -6.90 37.86
CA THR A 636 27.72 -5.95 38.96
C THR A 636 29.17 -6.02 39.45
N VAL A 637 29.56 -5.06 40.26
CA VAL A 637 30.93 -5.03 40.81
C VAL A 637 30.88 -5.38 42.29
N PHE A 638 31.56 -6.46 42.67
CA PHE A 638 31.80 -6.82 44.03
C PHE A 638 33.31 -6.91 44.30
N GLY A 639 33.82 -6.20 45.33
CA GLY A 639 35.22 -6.25 45.74
C GLY A 639 36.18 -5.81 44.60
N GLY A 640 35.74 -4.96 43.66
CA GLY A 640 36.55 -4.53 42.53
C GLY A 640 36.52 -5.48 41.32
N ALA A 641 35.83 -6.62 41.43
CA ALA A 641 35.64 -7.58 40.33
C ALA A 641 34.27 -7.49 39.70
N ILE A 642 34.20 -7.62 38.36
CA ILE A 642 32.95 -7.75 37.63
C ILE A 642 32.42 -9.18 37.83
N VAL A 643 31.21 -9.31 38.38
CA VAL A 643 30.54 -10.60 38.61
C VAL A 643 29.20 -10.64 37.89
N PRO A 644 28.87 -11.79 37.24
CA PRO A 644 27.56 -11.95 36.61
C PRO A 644 26.43 -11.99 37.64
N GLY A 645 25.31 -11.42 37.29
CA GLY A 645 24.09 -11.44 38.07
C GLY A 645 22.92 -11.91 37.22
N ALA A 646 21.77 -12.06 37.84
CA ALA A 646 20.53 -12.38 37.18
C ALA A 646 19.41 -11.49 37.70
N THR A 647 18.65 -10.87 36.79
CA THR A 647 17.48 -10.03 37.18
C THR A 647 16.42 -10.05 36.11
N GLN A 648 15.20 -9.76 36.53
CA GLN A 648 14.11 -9.46 35.56
C GLN A 648 14.30 -8.05 35.03
N VAL A 649 14.59 -7.93 33.76
CA VAL A 649 14.83 -6.63 33.07
C VAL A 649 13.59 -6.07 32.36
N LYS A 650 12.52 -6.88 32.23
CA LYS A 650 11.27 -6.51 31.58
C LYS A 650 10.09 -6.75 32.52
N LEU A 651 9.36 -5.71 32.84
CA LEU A 651 8.06 -5.85 33.49
C LEU A 651 7.03 -6.38 32.50
N VAL A 652 6.23 -7.34 32.93
CA VAL A 652 5.20 -7.95 32.08
C VAL A 652 3.80 -7.69 32.64
N ASN A 653 2.84 -7.66 31.73
CA ASN A 653 1.42 -7.54 32.06
C ASN A 653 0.69 -8.81 31.59
N THR A 654 0.34 -9.68 32.51
CA THR A 654 -0.41 -10.93 32.22
C THR A 654 -1.89 -10.68 31.93
N ASN A 655 -2.41 -9.47 32.21
CA ASN A 655 -3.81 -9.09 32.02
C ASN A 655 -4.08 -8.49 30.64
N LEU A 656 -3.13 -8.57 29.72
CA LEU A 656 -3.34 -8.13 28.34
C LEU A 656 -4.54 -8.84 27.71
N VAL A 657 -5.39 -8.05 27.06
CA VAL A 657 -6.58 -8.50 26.32
C VAL A 657 -6.54 -8.02 24.87
N TRP A 658 -7.47 -8.51 24.07
CA TRP A 658 -7.65 -8.09 22.70
C TRP A 658 -8.01 -6.61 22.61
N GLU A 659 -7.32 -5.87 21.71
CA GLU A 659 -7.89 -4.61 21.22
C GLU A 659 -9.21 -4.92 20.50
N THR A 660 -10.24 -4.11 20.69
CA THR A 660 -11.53 -4.32 20.04
C THR A 660 -11.95 -3.09 19.26
N LYS A 661 -12.23 -3.28 17.97
CA LYS A 661 -12.76 -2.25 17.08
C LYS A 661 -14.22 -2.51 16.77
N GLU A 662 -15.07 -1.58 17.18
CA GLU A 662 -16.50 -1.57 16.87
C GLU A 662 -16.76 -0.59 15.72
N THR A 663 -17.48 -1.04 14.69
CA THR A 663 -17.78 -0.23 13.51
C THR A 663 -19.26 -0.26 13.20
N VAL A 664 -19.83 0.92 12.92
CA VAL A 664 -21.19 1.12 12.39
C VAL A 664 -21.07 1.78 11.04
N ASN A 665 -21.76 1.27 10.02
CA ASN A 665 -21.84 1.88 8.70
C ASN A 665 -23.29 1.99 8.25
N ILE A 666 -23.57 3.06 7.50
CA ILE A 666 -24.81 3.24 6.76
C ILE A 666 -24.43 3.61 5.34
N GLY A 667 -24.94 2.89 4.36
CA GLY A 667 -24.60 3.06 2.95
C GLY A 667 -25.84 3.15 2.07
N PHE A 668 -25.66 3.82 0.94
CA PHE A 668 -26.65 4.02 -0.08
C PHE A 668 -26.00 3.78 -1.44
N ASP A 669 -26.55 2.84 -2.23
CA ASP A 669 -26.06 2.51 -3.56
C ASP A 669 -27.19 2.74 -4.58
N ALA A 670 -26.90 3.41 -5.69
CA ALA A 670 -27.87 3.66 -6.74
C ALA A 670 -27.25 3.61 -8.15
N SER A 671 -28.02 3.16 -9.12
CA SER A 671 -27.69 3.26 -10.55
C SER A 671 -28.83 3.89 -11.32
N PHE A 672 -28.48 4.66 -12.34
CA PHE A 672 -29.43 5.49 -13.10
C PHE A 672 -29.14 5.40 -14.61
N LEU A 673 -30.18 5.68 -15.44
CA LEU A 673 -30.06 5.88 -16.88
C LEU A 673 -29.46 4.66 -17.62
N ASN A 674 -29.94 3.47 -17.33
CA ASN A 674 -29.42 2.19 -17.83
C ASN A 674 -27.96 1.94 -17.34
N SER A 675 -27.74 2.20 -16.04
CA SER A 675 -26.43 2.04 -15.36
C SER A 675 -25.29 2.90 -15.93
N ARG A 676 -25.60 3.96 -16.68
CA ARG A 676 -24.60 4.93 -17.13
C ARG A 676 -24.08 5.76 -15.99
N LEU A 677 -24.93 6.14 -15.04
CA LEU A 677 -24.54 6.84 -13.82
C LEU A 677 -24.65 5.89 -12.62
N THR A 678 -23.56 5.71 -11.91
CA THR A 678 -23.50 4.95 -10.65
C THR A 678 -23.13 5.86 -9.49
N PHE A 679 -23.78 5.66 -8.36
CA PHE A 679 -23.58 6.43 -7.14
C PHE A 679 -23.50 5.51 -5.94
N SER A 680 -22.47 5.69 -5.10
CA SER A 680 -22.38 5.02 -3.80
C SER A 680 -21.94 6.04 -2.76
N ALA A 681 -22.66 6.12 -1.66
CA ALA A 681 -22.33 6.97 -0.52
C ALA A 681 -22.38 6.17 0.77
N GLU A 682 -21.43 6.40 1.66
CA GLU A 682 -21.32 5.67 2.92
C GLU A 682 -20.86 6.58 4.04
N TYR A 683 -21.49 6.49 5.19
CA TYR A 683 -21.01 7.04 6.45
C TYR A 683 -20.50 5.92 7.34
N TYR A 684 -19.29 6.08 7.88
CA TYR A 684 -18.74 5.14 8.83
C TYR A 684 -18.36 5.81 10.16
N HIS A 685 -18.53 5.06 11.24
CA HIS A 685 -18.12 5.42 12.59
C HIS A 685 -17.47 4.21 13.23
N SER A 686 -16.18 4.30 13.56
CA SER A 686 -15.45 3.24 14.24
C SER A 686 -14.83 3.74 15.54
N LYS A 687 -14.87 2.90 16.57
CA LYS A 687 -14.26 3.12 17.86
C LYS A 687 -13.40 1.92 18.22
N THR A 688 -12.11 2.14 18.44
CA THR A 688 -11.21 1.12 19.00
C THR A 688 -11.06 1.36 20.47
N LYS A 689 -11.29 0.31 21.27
CA LYS A 689 -11.14 0.26 22.71
C LYS A 689 -10.01 -0.68 23.08
N ASP A 690 -9.52 -0.57 24.32
CA ASP A 690 -8.47 -1.43 24.85
C ASP A 690 -7.21 -1.44 23.95
N VAL A 691 -6.91 -0.26 23.35
CA VAL A 691 -5.76 -0.10 22.45
C VAL A 691 -4.47 -0.30 23.24
N LEU A 692 -3.60 -1.14 22.70
CA LEU A 692 -2.31 -1.45 23.28
C LEU A 692 -1.38 -0.24 23.21
N THR A 693 -0.83 0.14 24.36
CA THR A 693 0.15 1.22 24.50
C THR A 693 1.17 0.86 25.57
N GLU A 694 2.32 1.49 25.54
CA GLU A 694 3.33 1.33 26.57
C GLU A 694 2.92 2.09 27.83
N MET A 695 3.02 1.41 28.97
CA MET A 695 2.73 2.00 30.29
C MET A 695 4.02 2.66 30.82
N PRO A 696 4.03 3.98 31.05
CA PRO A 696 5.17 4.63 31.63
C PRO A 696 5.45 4.09 33.03
N ILE A 697 6.70 3.77 33.26
CA ILE A 697 7.19 3.31 34.56
C ILE A 697 8.29 4.25 35.06
N ALA A 698 8.45 4.35 36.36
CA ALA A 698 9.52 5.15 36.94
C ALA A 698 10.89 4.49 36.64
N ILE A 699 11.89 5.30 36.28
CA ILE A 699 13.26 4.82 36.04
C ILE A 699 13.82 4.10 37.27
N SER A 700 13.39 4.48 38.47
CA SER A 700 13.76 3.86 39.74
C SER A 700 13.34 2.38 39.90
N THR A 701 12.49 1.87 39.01
CA THR A 701 12.14 0.44 38.98
C THR A 701 13.30 -0.44 38.49
N GLY A 702 14.34 0.14 37.88
CA GLY A 702 15.47 -0.59 37.33
C GLY A 702 15.17 -1.38 36.06
N ASN A 703 13.98 -1.21 35.47
CA ASN A 703 13.58 -1.87 34.22
C ASN A 703 14.33 -1.30 33.03
N GLN A 704 15.07 -2.15 32.28
CA GLN A 704 15.96 -1.75 31.20
C GLN A 704 15.38 -2.03 29.80
N GLU A 705 14.44 -2.96 29.65
CA GLU A 705 13.88 -3.40 28.37
C GLU A 705 12.58 -2.70 27.99
N GLY A 706 12.39 -1.46 28.45
CA GLY A 706 11.24 -0.63 28.09
C GLY A 706 10.00 -0.82 28.95
N ALA A 707 8.99 -0.05 28.66
CA ALA A 707 7.74 -0.03 29.40
C ALA A 707 6.85 -1.25 29.08
N PRO A 708 6.17 -1.85 30.07
CA PRO A 708 5.22 -2.93 29.80
C PRO A 708 4.02 -2.41 28.98
N LYS A 709 3.51 -3.26 28.12
CA LYS A 709 2.30 -2.95 27.35
C LYS A 709 1.04 -3.06 28.24
N ALA A 710 0.05 -2.23 27.94
CA ALA A 710 -1.24 -2.24 28.59
C ALA A 710 -2.37 -1.85 27.63
N ASN A 711 -3.58 -2.34 27.87
CA ASN A 711 -4.80 -1.98 27.15
C ASN A 711 -5.41 -0.72 27.78
N ALA A 712 -4.96 0.48 27.37
CA ALA A 712 -5.29 1.71 28.08
C ALA A 712 -5.85 2.83 27.20
N ALA A 713 -5.54 2.84 25.92
CA ALA A 713 -5.95 3.91 25.00
C ALA A 713 -7.27 3.57 24.28
N SER A 714 -7.91 4.61 23.75
CA SER A 714 -9.08 4.47 22.89
C SER A 714 -9.06 5.52 21.78
N LEU A 715 -9.42 5.12 20.57
CA LEU A 715 -9.41 5.95 19.36
C LEU A 715 -10.79 5.92 18.69
N ARG A 716 -11.10 6.99 17.95
CA ARG A 716 -12.29 7.07 17.09
C ARG A 716 -11.94 7.61 15.73
N ASN A 717 -12.40 6.91 14.68
CA ASN A 717 -12.39 7.38 13.30
C ASN A 717 -13.81 7.46 12.75
N ARG A 718 -14.12 8.51 12.00
CA ARG A 718 -15.41 8.65 11.30
C ARG A 718 -15.23 9.44 10.02
N GLY A 719 -16.11 9.21 9.06
CA GLY A 719 -16.07 9.94 7.79
C GLY A 719 -17.15 9.52 6.83
N PHE A 720 -17.12 10.19 5.67
CA PHE A 720 -17.97 9.89 4.53
C PHE A 720 -17.11 9.40 3.37
N GLU A 721 -17.62 8.45 2.62
CA GLU A 721 -17.06 7.95 1.37
C GLU A 721 -18.10 8.15 0.27
N LEU A 722 -17.69 8.67 -0.87
CA LEU A 722 -18.51 8.91 -2.05
C LEU A 722 -17.81 8.35 -3.28
N SER A 723 -18.51 7.59 -4.09
CA SER A 723 -18.06 7.16 -5.41
C SER A 723 -19.14 7.52 -6.44
N LEU A 724 -18.75 8.25 -7.48
CA LEU A 724 -19.62 8.68 -8.58
C LEU A 724 -18.99 8.24 -9.89
N GLY A 725 -19.65 7.33 -10.60
CA GLY A 725 -19.19 6.79 -11.87
C GLY A 725 -20.11 7.19 -13.01
N TRP A 726 -19.53 7.59 -14.15
CA TRP A 726 -20.23 7.82 -15.40
C TRP A 726 -19.60 6.98 -16.50
N LYS A 727 -20.41 6.28 -17.30
CA LYS A 727 -19.96 5.55 -18.50
C LYS A 727 -20.99 5.77 -19.60
N ASP A 728 -20.55 6.13 -20.81
CA ASP A 728 -21.43 6.30 -21.95
C ASP A 728 -20.69 6.04 -23.27
N GLN A 729 -21.44 5.88 -24.34
CA GLN A 729 -20.93 5.63 -25.68
C GLN A 729 -21.67 6.51 -26.71
N ALA A 730 -20.91 7.20 -27.53
CA ALA A 730 -21.42 7.99 -28.66
C ALA A 730 -20.76 7.49 -29.95
N SER A 731 -21.44 6.64 -30.74
CA SER A 731 -20.87 5.95 -31.90
C SER A 731 -19.61 5.15 -31.50
N ASP A 732 -18.47 5.35 -32.17
CA ASP A 732 -17.20 4.68 -31.90
C ASP A 732 -16.44 5.27 -30.69
N PHE A 733 -16.98 6.31 -30.03
CA PHE A 733 -16.35 6.96 -28.91
C PHE A 733 -16.99 6.51 -27.59
N LYS A 734 -16.24 5.72 -26.80
CA LYS A 734 -16.63 5.31 -25.44
C LYS A 734 -15.88 6.19 -24.44
N TYR A 735 -16.57 6.64 -23.41
CA TYR A 735 -15.92 7.47 -22.38
C TYR A 735 -16.51 7.20 -21.00
N GLY A 736 -15.68 7.44 -20.00
CA GLY A 736 -16.06 7.25 -18.60
C GLY A 736 -15.31 8.19 -17.68
N ALA A 737 -15.93 8.42 -16.51
CA ALA A 737 -15.34 9.16 -15.41
C ALA A 737 -15.69 8.47 -14.09
N LEU A 738 -14.74 8.37 -13.18
CA LEU A 738 -14.94 7.87 -11.82
C LEU A 738 -14.33 8.85 -10.84
N LEU A 739 -15.19 9.43 -9.98
CA LEU A 739 -14.79 10.33 -8.90
C LEU A 739 -14.97 9.61 -7.57
N ASN A 740 -13.90 9.52 -6.80
CA ASN A 740 -13.91 9.01 -5.44
C ASN A 740 -13.53 10.12 -4.45
N ILE A 741 -14.31 10.27 -3.38
CA ILE A 741 -14.04 11.22 -2.30
C ILE A 741 -14.15 10.49 -0.97
N THR A 742 -13.18 10.72 -0.08
CA THR A 742 -13.17 10.18 1.27
C THR A 742 -12.88 11.29 2.26
N THR A 743 -13.65 11.39 3.33
CA THR A 743 -13.36 12.28 4.45
C THR A 743 -12.93 11.46 5.68
N LEU A 744 -12.07 12.03 6.50
CA LEU A 744 -11.57 11.40 7.71
C LEU A 744 -11.51 12.39 8.87
N SER A 745 -11.99 11.96 10.03
CA SER A 745 -11.83 12.64 11.32
C SER A 745 -11.35 11.63 12.36
N ASN A 746 -10.11 11.77 12.79
CA ASN A 746 -9.50 10.99 13.86
C ASN A 746 -9.65 11.74 15.19
N LYS A 747 -9.84 11.00 16.30
CA LYS A 747 -9.91 11.57 17.65
C LYS A 747 -9.42 10.56 18.69
N VAL A 748 -8.56 11.01 19.60
CA VAL A 748 -8.12 10.26 20.76
C VAL A 748 -9.17 10.42 21.89
N LEU A 749 -9.69 9.31 22.40
CA LEU A 749 -10.72 9.28 23.45
C LEU A 749 -10.13 8.98 24.83
N SER A 750 -9.03 8.24 24.88
CA SER A 750 -8.26 7.93 26.08
C SER A 750 -6.81 7.66 25.71
N LEU A 751 -5.88 8.09 26.55
CA LEU A 751 -4.43 7.77 26.44
C LEU A 751 -3.98 6.78 27.51
N GLY A 752 -4.86 6.45 28.46
CA GLY A 752 -4.55 5.62 29.64
C GLY A 752 -3.79 6.38 30.73
N TYR A 753 -3.86 5.84 31.96
CA TYR A 753 -3.05 6.23 33.11
C TYR A 753 -2.98 7.75 33.40
N GLU A 754 -4.12 8.44 33.31
CA GLU A 754 -4.25 9.88 33.63
C GLU A 754 -3.23 10.80 32.85
N LYS A 755 -2.57 10.29 31.82
CA LYS A 755 -1.72 11.14 30.97
C LYS A 755 -2.57 12.10 30.15
N PRO A 756 -2.35 13.40 30.29
CA PRO A 756 -3.10 14.39 29.53
C PRO A 756 -2.65 14.45 28.07
N PHE A 757 -1.40 14.06 27.77
CA PHE A 757 -0.81 14.07 26.44
C PHE A 757 0.41 13.16 26.33
N ILE A 758 0.84 12.90 25.09
CA ILE A 758 2.10 12.24 24.72
C ILE A 758 2.82 13.12 23.69
N ASP A 759 4.08 13.48 23.97
CA ASP A 759 4.94 14.25 23.07
C ASP A 759 5.80 13.33 22.19
N SER A 760 5.98 13.71 20.92
CA SER A 760 6.87 13.03 19.98
C SER A 760 7.37 14.02 18.92
N GLY A 761 8.62 14.44 19.01
CA GLY A 761 9.20 15.43 18.10
C GLY A 761 8.41 16.74 18.08
N GLN A 762 7.92 17.11 16.91
CA GLN A 762 7.14 18.33 16.66
C GLN A 762 5.63 18.16 16.95
N ALA A 763 5.21 16.97 17.42
CA ALA A 763 3.81 16.66 17.62
C ALA A 763 3.48 16.35 19.09
N ARG A 764 2.24 16.64 19.48
CA ARG A 764 1.64 16.26 20.77
C ARG A 764 0.30 15.60 20.53
N THR A 765 0.13 14.41 21.09
CA THR A 765 -1.16 13.71 21.09
C THR A 765 -1.86 13.99 22.40
N ARG A 766 -3.03 14.61 22.36
CA ARG A 766 -3.83 14.96 23.54
C ARG A 766 -5.20 14.30 23.56
N LEU A 767 -5.78 14.22 24.73
CA LEU A 767 -7.16 13.79 24.92
C LEU A 767 -8.11 14.73 24.14
N ASN A 768 -9.06 14.15 23.43
CA ASN A 768 -10.04 14.85 22.59
C ASN A 768 -9.47 15.55 21.34
N GLY A 769 -8.16 15.51 21.09
CA GLY A 769 -7.49 15.97 19.89
C GLY A 769 -7.31 14.88 18.84
N PRO A 770 -6.83 15.20 17.65
CA PRO A 770 -6.33 14.23 16.70
C PRO A 770 -5.01 13.59 17.19
N LEU A 771 -4.66 12.43 16.66
CA LEU A 771 -3.36 11.82 16.88
C LEU A 771 -2.27 12.68 16.24
N ALA A 772 -1.11 12.85 16.91
CA ALA A 772 0.06 13.58 16.41
C ALA A 772 -0.26 15.00 15.90
N GLU A 773 -1.01 15.79 16.66
CA GLU A 773 -1.27 17.19 16.34
C GLU A 773 0.03 18.00 16.53
N PHE A 774 0.40 18.83 15.55
CA PHE A 774 1.60 19.67 15.66
C PHE A 774 1.50 20.63 16.83
N PHE A 775 2.54 20.62 17.66
CA PHE A 775 2.66 21.42 18.89
C PHE A 775 3.97 22.21 18.85
N LEU A 776 3.89 23.48 18.42
CA LEU A 776 5.02 24.27 17.98
C LEU A 776 4.98 25.65 18.60
N TYR A 777 6.14 26.33 18.61
CA TYR A 777 6.18 27.77 18.90
C TYR A 777 5.42 28.53 17.82
N LYS A 778 4.58 29.46 18.26
CA LYS A 778 3.93 30.40 17.37
C LYS A 778 4.81 31.60 17.13
N THR A 779 4.80 32.15 15.90
CA THR A 779 5.60 33.27 15.50
C THR A 779 4.74 34.40 14.94
N ASP A 780 5.15 35.63 15.15
CA ASP A 780 4.55 36.86 14.60
C ASP A 780 5.57 37.60 13.70
N GLY A 781 6.14 36.86 12.72
CA GLY A 781 7.17 37.39 11.81
C GLY A 781 8.54 37.57 12.47
N ILE A 782 9.23 38.63 12.11
CA ILE A 782 10.55 39.02 12.62
C ILE A 782 10.54 40.46 13.12
N PHE A 783 11.48 40.82 13.99
CA PHE A 783 11.63 42.19 14.44
C PHE A 783 12.24 43.06 13.33
N LYS A 784 11.48 44.00 12.75
CA LYS A 784 11.92 44.90 11.68
C LYS A 784 12.29 46.31 12.17
N THR A 785 11.79 46.71 13.36
CA THR A 785 12.05 48.03 13.95
C THR A 785 12.44 47.92 15.42
N GLN A 786 13.18 48.89 15.94
CA GLN A 786 13.54 48.95 17.35
C GLN A 786 12.29 49.08 18.23
N GLU A 787 11.30 49.86 17.79
CA GLU A 787 10.01 49.98 18.48
C GLU A 787 9.31 48.62 18.72
N GLN A 788 9.39 47.70 17.76
CA GLN A 788 8.84 46.35 17.96
C GLN A 788 9.58 45.61 19.07
N ILE A 789 10.89 45.77 19.20
CA ILE A 789 11.69 45.16 20.24
C ILE A 789 11.38 45.81 21.61
N ASP A 790 11.28 47.14 21.65
CA ASP A 790 11.00 47.88 22.87
C ASP A 790 9.62 47.56 23.45
N ASN A 791 8.63 47.34 22.55
CA ASN A 791 7.27 46.92 22.89
C ASN A 791 7.10 45.42 23.10
N TYR A 792 8.17 44.62 22.94
CA TYR A 792 8.12 43.17 23.19
C TYR A 792 8.32 42.88 24.68
N VAL A 793 7.24 43.10 25.42
CA VAL A 793 7.15 43.00 26.88
C VAL A 793 5.90 42.20 27.29
N THR A 794 5.92 41.67 28.50
CA THR A 794 4.74 41.09 29.15
C THR A 794 3.66 42.13 29.41
N PRO A 795 2.42 41.77 29.77
CA PRO A 795 1.40 42.73 30.20
C PRO A 795 1.82 43.60 31.36
N ASP A 796 2.75 43.17 32.22
CA ASP A 796 3.28 43.91 33.37
C ASP A 796 4.47 44.80 32.99
N GLY A 797 4.87 44.82 31.71
CA GLY A 797 5.95 45.64 31.17
C GLY A 797 7.35 45.03 31.26
N GLU A 798 7.49 43.77 31.67
CA GLU A 798 8.80 43.10 31.73
C GLU A 798 9.25 42.63 30.33
N PRO A 799 10.54 42.78 30.00
CA PRO A 799 11.07 42.34 28.71
C PRO A 799 10.95 40.84 28.46
N ILE A 800 10.40 40.45 27.34
CA ILE A 800 10.37 39.02 26.92
C ILE A 800 11.74 38.63 26.37
N MET A 801 12.26 37.52 26.86
CA MET A 801 13.59 36.98 26.56
C MET A 801 13.52 35.69 25.77
N ILE A 802 14.43 35.46 24.81
CA ILE A 802 14.58 34.24 24.03
C ILE A 802 15.92 33.63 24.43
N SER A 803 15.89 32.46 25.08
CA SER A 803 17.09 31.83 25.69
C SER A 803 17.87 32.81 26.60
N GLY A 804 17.17 33.57 27.44
CA GLY A 804 17.76 34.54 28.35
C GLY A 804 18.39 35.77 27.71
N LYS A 805 18.16 36.01 26.41
CA LYS A 805 18.67 37.18 25.67
C LYS A 805 17.52 37.99 25.10
N ARG A 806 17.69 39.30 25.10
CA ARG A 806 16.78 40.20 24.38
C ARG A 806 16.93 39.97 22.87
N PRO A 807 15.84 39.91 22.09
CA PRO A 807 15.91 39.81 20.64
C PRO A 807 16.54 41.05 19.98
N GLN A 808 17.04 40.91 18.77
CA GLN A 808 17.63 41.95 17.94
C GLN A 808 16.84 42.08 16.63
N LEU A 809 17.14 43.15 15.86
CA LEU A 809 16.57 43.36 14.54
C LEU A 809 16.85 42.14 13.63
N GLY A 810 15.83 41.62 12.98
CA GLY A 810 15.89 40.44 12.14
C GLY A 810 15.71 39.10 12.90
N ASP A 811 15.64 39.07 14.23
CA ASP A 811 15.31 37.89 14.99
C ASP A 811 13.84 37.49 14.82
N VAL A 812 13.53 36.20 14.98
CA VAL A 812 12.15 35.68 14.98
C VAL A 812 11.41 36.19 16.21
N LYS A 813 10.21 36.73 16.01
CA LYS A 813 9.32 37.16 17.05
C LYS A 813 8.40 35.99 17.47
N TYR A 814 8.77 35.33 18.58
CA TYR A 814 7.95 34.27 19.17
C TYR A 814 6.84 34.90 20.06
N ILE A 815 5.77 34.13 20.28
CA ILE A 815 4.65 34.57 21.13
C ILE A 815 4.83 33.96 22.50
N ASP A 816 4.99 34.77 23.54
CA ASP A 816 4.92 34.43 24.96
C ASP A 816 3.44 34.18 25.31
N THR A 817 3.05 32.91 25.53
CA THR A 817 1.66 32.54 25.71
C THR A 817 1.21 32.50 27.17
N ASP A 818 2.14 32.28 28.08
CA ASP A 818 1.89 32.26 29.52
C ASP A 818 2.23 33.58 30.22
N ASN A 819 2.77 34.55 29.44
CA ASN A 819 3.17 35.90 29.87
C ASN A 819 4.21 35.91 30.99
N ASN A 820 5.10 34.91 31.03
CA ASN A 820 6.13 34.76 32.04
C ASN A 820 7.43 35.53 31.71
N GLY A 821 7.52 36.16 30.53
CA GLY A 821 8.68 36.90 30.04
C GLY A 821 9.83 36.04 29.53
N GLN A 822 9.65 34.77 29.38
CA GLN A 822 10.63 33.82 28.85
C GLN A 822 9.97 32.91 27.81
N ILE A 823 10.54 32.85 26.62
CA ILE A 823 10.06 31.84 25.64
C ILE A 823 10.61 30.48 26.02
N THR A 824 9.70 29.59 26.38
CA THR A 824 9.99 28.22 26.87
C THR A 824 9.14 27.15 26.14
N ALA A 825 9.30 25.87 26.45
CA ALA A 825 8.48 24.79 25.90
C ALA A 825 6.98 24.96 26.21
N ASP A 826 6.60 25.70 27.23
CA ASP A 826 5.22 25.95 27.66
C ASP A 826 4.50 26.94 26.74
N ASP A 827 5.26 27.73 25.93
CA ASP A 827 4.71 28.64 24.92
C ASP A 827 4.29 27.96 23.63
N ARG A 828 4.54 26.66 23.47
CA ARG A 828 4.11 25.93 22.31
C ARG A 828 2.59 25.84 22.24
N GLN A 829 2.06 25.85 21.03
CA GLN A 829 0.62 25.80 20.76
C GLN A 829 0.28 24.76 19.68
N PHE A 830 -0.98 24.34 19.66
CA PHE A 830 -1.49 23.45 18.62
C PHE A 830 -1.65 24.20 17.30
N CYS A 831 -0.94 23.75 16.27
CA CYS A 831 -0.81 24.43 14.98
C CYS A 831 -1.50 23.67 13.84
N GLY A 832 -2.11 22.52 14.10
CA GLY A 832 -2.86 21.74 13.10
C GLY A 832 -2.48 20.28 13.04
N SER A 833 -3.15 19.54 12.15
CA SER A 833 -3.09 18.09 12.09
C SER A 833 -2.37 17.59 10.83
N PRO A 834 -1.59 16.49 10.91
CA PRO A 834 -0.99 15.83 9.77
C PRO A 834 -2.01 15.03 8.93
N TRP A 835 -3.21 14.80 9.47
CA TRP A 835 -4.20 13.95 8.82
C TRP A 835 -5.00 14.73 7.79
N ALA A 836 -5.04 14.21 6.56
CA ALA A 836 -5.88 14.78 5.51
C ALA A 836 -7.36 14.71 5.92
N LYS A 837 -8.07 15.83 5.83
CA LYS A 837 -9.51 15.90 6.07
C LYS A 837 -10.31 15.31 4.92
N MET A 838 -9.75 15.37 3.72
CA MET A 838 -10.36 14.85 2.49
C MET A 838 -9.28 14.26 1.57
N GLN A 839 -9.62 13.12 0.97
CA GLN A 839 -8.89 12.50 -0.13
C GLN A 839 -9.81 12.45 -1.34
N MET A 840 -9.26 12.66 -2.54
CA MET A 840 -10.01 12.64 -3.78
C MET A 840 -9.21 11.97 -4.87
N SER A 841 -9.87 11.15 -5.69
CA SER A 841 -9.31 10.67 -6.95
C SER A 841 -10.32 10.84 -8.08
N LEU A 842 -9.81 11.14 -9.28
CA LEU A 842 -10.58 11.27 -10.51
C LEU A 842 -9.91 10.44 -11.60
N VAL A 843 -10.63 9.47 -12.13
CA VAL A 843 -10.18 8.66 -13.29
C VAL A 843 -11.05 9.03 -14.49
N LEU A 844 -10.41 9.36 -15.61
CA LEU A 844 -11.06 9.65 -16.89
C LEU A 844 -10.56 8.66 -17.92
N ASN A 845 -11.47 7.98 -18.62
CA ASN A 845 -11.16 6.99 -19.63
C ASN A 845 -11.87 7.34 -20.93
N ALA A 846 -11.21 7.11 -22.06
CA ALA A 846 -11.79 7.23 -23.38
C ALA A 846 -11.24 6.15 -24.32
N GLU A 847 -12.09 5.63 -25.18
CA GLU A 847 -11.72 4.73 -26.28
C GLU A 847 -12.30 5.30 -27.58
N TRP A 848 -11.48 5.37 -28.62
CA TRP A 848 -11.90 5.82 -29.93
C TRP A 848 -11.24 4.95 -31.00
N LYS A 849 -12.08 4.10 -31.63
CA LYS A 849 -11.59 3.09 -32.56
C LYS A 849 -10.51 2.21 -31.93
N ASP A 850 -9.30 2.24 -32.45
CA ASP A 850 -8.16 1.46 -31.99
C ASP A 850 -7.35 2.16 -30.87
N PHE A 851 -7.68 3.41 -30.53
CA PHE A 851 -7.00 4.17 -29.48
C PHE A 851 -7.70 4.05 -28.14
N ASP A 852 -6.93 3.93 -27.08
CA ASP A 852 -7.38 4.06 -25.71
C ASP A 852 -6.62 5.18 -24.99
N PHE A 853 -7.32 5.91 -24.13
CA PHE A 853 -6.79 6.99 -23.32
C PHE A 853 -7.25 6.83 -21.88
N SER A 854 -6.38 7.11 -20.92
CA SER A 854 -6.71 7.15 -19.51
C SER A 854 -5.93 8.25 -18.82
N MET A 855 -6.56 8.92 -17.87
CA MET A 855 -5.94 9.93 -17.03
C MET A 855 -6.46 9.79 -15.60
N MET A 856 -5.54 9.72 -14.64
CA MET A 856 -5.86 9.58 -13.24
C MET A 856 -5.25 10.72 -12.43
N TRP A 857 -6.08 11.36 -11.63
CA TRP A 857 -5.69 12.37 -10.64
C TRP A 857 -5.92 11.85 -9.24
N ASN A 858 -5.01 12.18 -8.33
CA ASN A 858 -5.11 11.83 -6.91
C ASN A 858 -4.67 13.02 -6.06
N GLY A 859 -5.32 13.23 -4.90
CA GLY A 859 -4.98 14.32 -4.01
C GLY A 859 -5.45 14.14 -2.58
N GLN A 860 -4.79 14.87 -1.68
CA GLN A 860 -5.13 14.97 -0.26
C GLN A 860 -5.25 16.44 0.12
N PHE A 861 -6.19 16.76 1.01
CA PHE A 861 -6.50 18.15 1.36
C PHE A 861 -6.72 18.33 2.86
N GLY A 862 -6.24 19.44 3.38
CA GLY A 862 -6.49 19.88 4.75
C GLY A 862 -5.54 19.31 5.80
N ASN A 863 -4.45 18.67 5.40
CA ASN A 863 -3.34 18.26 6.25
C ASN A 863 -2.25 19.34 6.30
N LYS A 864 -1.45 19.27 7.37
CA LYS A 864 -0.23 20.06 7.54
C LYS A 864 0.98 19.16 7.45
N ILE A 865 2.12 19.71 7.00
CA ILE A 865 3.43 19.06 6.96
C ILE A 865 4.43 19.95 7.66
N TYR A 866 5.19 19.41 8.60
CA TYR A 866 6.37 20.06 9.14
C TYR A 866 7.56 19.75 8.25
N ASN A 867 8.12 20.78 7.61
CA ASN A 867 9.15 20.67 6.59
C ASN A 867 10.54 20.74 7.23
N VAL A 868 11.11 19.58 7.60
CA VAL A 868 12.46 19.49 8.18
C VAL A 868 13.52 19.88 7.17
N SER A 869 13.32 19.61 5.87
CA SER A 869 14.26 20.03 4.82
C SER A 869 14.38 21.55 4.73
N LYS A 870 13.25 22.29 4.88
CA LYS A 870 13.25 23.73 4.96
C LYS A 870 13.89 24.24 6.25
N TRP A 871 13.60 23.58 7.38
CA TRP A 871 14.21 23.89 8.68
C TRP A 871 15.73 23.75 8.58
N GLN A 872 16.25 22.61 8.15
CA GLN A 872 17.67 22.34 7.99
C GLN A 872 18.31 23.25 6.93
N GLY A 873 17.67 23.40 5.77
CA GLY A 873 18.19 24.23 4.68
C GLY A 873 18.15 25.75 4.96
N ARG A 874 17.66 26.18 6.12
CA ARG A 874 17.70 27.55 6.64
C ARG A 874 18.43 27.65 7.99
N LEU A 875 19.03 26.55 8.44
CA LEU A 875 19.75 26.46 9.71
C LEU A 875 21.22 26.86 9.51
N PHE A 876 21.52 28.16 9.63
CA PHE A 876 22.88 28.69 9.52
C PHE A 876 23.69 28.52 10.80
N SER A 877 23.19 27.82 11.79
CA SER A 877 23.90 27.52 13.03
C SER A 877 24.96 26.41 12.88
N ASP A 878 24.99 25.71 11.75
CA ASP A 878 26.01 24.72 11.40
C ASP A 878 26.54 24.96 9.97
N ASN A 879 27.56 24.24 9.58
CA ASN A 879 28.11 24.26 8.23
C ASN A 879 27.50 23.13 7.40
N SER A 880 26.30 23.38 6.92
CA SER A 880 25.58 22.52 5.96
C SER A 880 25.40 23.27 4.65
N ASN A 881 25.01 22.63 3.57
CA ASN A 881 24.50 23.35 2.41
C ASN A 881 23.11 23.93 2.71
N TYR A 882 22.70 24.92 1.95
CA TYR A 882 21.48 25.68 2.20
C TYR A 882 20.58 25.71 0.98
N LEU A 883 19.26 25.81 1.22
CA LEU A 883 18.29 26.10 0.18
C LEU A 883 18.53 27.52 -0.35
N ARG A 884 18.56 27.68 -1.69
CA ARG A 884 18.75 28.97 -2.34
C ARG A 884 17.65 29.94 -1.94
N PHE A 885 18.03 31.19 -1.62
CA PHE A 885 17.06 32.26 -1.38
C PHE A 885 16.48 32.73 -2.71
N LYS A 886 15.17 32.80 -2.82
CA LYS A 886 14.53 33.47 -3.94
C LYS A 886 14.72 34.98 -3.81
N LYS A 887 14.63 35.68 -4.94
CA LYS A 887 14.69 37.15 -4.93
C LYS A 887 13.59 37.73 -4.02
N GLY A 888 13.98 38.54 -3.03
CA GLY A 888 13.10 39.08 -2.02
C GLY A 888 12.98 38.28 -0.73
N GLU A 889 13.51 37.04 -0.72
CA GLU A 889 13.54 36.16 0.47
C GLU A 889 14.95 36.09 1.11
N GLU A 890 15.88 36.96 0.72
CA GLU A 890 17.22 37.00 1.30
C GLU A 890 17.15 37.28 2.82
N PRO A 891 18.16 36.86 3.63
CA PRO A 891 18.16 37.12 5.06
C PRO A 891 18.08 38.63 5.36
N TYR A 892 17.50 38.99 6.51
CA TYR A 892 17.26 40.40 6.92
C TYR A 892 18.51 41.30 6.81
N GLN A 893 19.71 40.78 7.08
CA GLN A 893 20.97 41.49 6.92
C GLN A 893 21.26 41.96 5.49
N VAL A 894 20.74 41.23 4.49
CA VAL A 894 20.89 41.52 3.07
C VAL A 894 19.72 42.32 2.52
N ASN A 895 18.52 42.02 2.99
CA ASN A 895 17.27 42.65 2.55
C ASN A 895 16.33 42.90 3.74
N GLN A 896 16.33 44.12 4.25
CA GLN A 896 15.54 44.54 5.42
C GLN A 896 14.00 44.44 5.18
N ASN A 897 13.56 44.38 3.93
CA ASN A 897 12.14 44.16 3.59
C ASN A 897 11.72 42.68 3.64
N SER A 898 12.66 41.76 3.70
CA SER A 898 12.40 40.34 3.78
C SER A 898 11.79 39.94 5.12
N ASP A 899 11.03 38.83 5.12
CA ASP A 899 10.53 38.16 6.33
C ASP A 899 11.43 36.97 6.74
N THR A 900 12.55 36.79 6.05
CA THR A 900 13.56 35.80 6.41
C THR A 900 14.40 36.34 7.56
N PRO A 901 14.52 35.58 8.66
CA PRO A 901 15.31 36.01 9.81
C PRO A 901 16.76 36.26 9.45
N ARG A 902 17.44 37.01 10.32
CA ARG A 902 18.90 37.11 10.26
C ARG A 902 19.54 35.75 10.49
N ILE A 903 20.63 35.48 9.79
CA ILE A 903 21.39 34.22 9.84
C ILE A 903 22.63 34.41 10.72
N ILE A 904 22.89 33.48 11.63
CA ILE A 904 23.98 33.54 12.61
C ILE A 904 24.54 32.13 12.77
N TYR A 905 25.87 31.99 12.62
CA TYR A 905 26.51 30.71 12.88
C TYR A 905 26.61 30.45 14.41
N GLY A 906 26.28 29.23 14.83
CA GLY A 906 26.31 28.78 16.22
C GLY A 906 25.14 29.29 17.10
N ASP A 907 24.16 30.01 16.54
CA ASP A 907 22.96 30.47 17.26
C ASP A 907 21.69 29.86 16.66
N GLN A 908 20.96 29.12 17.46
CA GLN A 908 19.73 28.42 17.04
C GLN A 908 18.43 29.13 17.41
N ARG A 909 18.47 30.33 18.03
CA ARG A 909 17.25 31.01 18.49
C ARG A 909 16.24 31.30 17.37
N ASN A 910 16.73 31.53 16.15
CA ASN A 910 15.87 31.73 14.97
C ASN A 910 15.39 30.43 14.28
N SER A 911 15.74 29.27 14.83
CA SER A 911 15.52 27.95 14.20
C SER A 911 14.76 26.97 15.10
N TRP A 912 14.09 27.46 16.16
CA TRP A 912 13.28 26.58 17.01
C TRP A 912 12.10 25.99 16.23
N ASP A 913 11.59 24.85 16.70
CA ASP A 913 10.43 24.16 16.12
C ASP A 913 9.18 25.05 16.14
N ALA A 914 9.01 25.85 15.09
CA ALA A 914 8.00 26.89 14.99
C ALA A 914 7.05 26.66 13.80
N ASP A 915 5.90 27.34 13.86
CA ASP A 915 4.86 27.29 12.83
C ASP A 915 5.30 27.83 11.45
N ARG A 916 6.41 28.57 11.37
CA ARG A 916 7.02 29.01 10.11
C ARG A 916 7.56 27.88 9.23
N PHE A 917 7.81 26.70 9.80
CA PHE A 917 8.21 25.49 9.09
C PHE A 917 7.03 24.53 8.84
N LEU A 918 5.84 24.91 9.33
CA LEU A 918 4.62 24.14 9.15
C LEU A 918 3.86 24.61 7.91
N GLU A 919 3.81 23.79 6.90
CA GLU A 919 3.26 24.14 5.60
C GLU A 919 1.90 23.45 5.33
N ASN A 920 1.20 23.94 4.30
CA ASN A 920 0.00 23.27 3.81
C ASN A 920 0.42 22.04 2.99
N GLY A 921 0.07 20.85 3.49
CA GLY A 921 0.38 19.57 2.84
C GLY A 921 -0.62 19.15 1.76
N SER A 922 -1.61 20.00 1.44
CA SER A 922 -2.58 19.67 0.39
C SER A 922 -1.93 19.61 -0.98
N TYR A 923 -2.34 18.62 -1.76
CA TYR A 923 -1.88 18.47 -3.14
C TYR A 923 -2.95 17.84 -4.04
N PHE A 924 -2.80 18.05 -5.35
CA PHE A 924 -3.55 17.36 -6.40
C PHE A 924 -2.59 17.01 -7.53
N ARG A 925 -2.44 15.71 -7.82
CA ARG A 925 -1.39 15.15 -8.69
C ARG A 925 -1.98 14.41 -9.86
N LEU A 926 -1.44 14.65 -11.05
CA LEU A 926 -1.61 13.78 -12.21
C LEU A 926 -0.82 12.50 -11.95
N LYS A 927 -1.51 11.47 -11.40
CA LYS A 927 -0.88 10.20 -11.02
C LYS A 927 -0.42 9.43 -12.24
N ASN A 928 -1.33 9.25 -13.22
CA ASN A 928 -1.03 8.58 -14.48
C ASN A 928 -1.75 9.28 -15.64
N ILE A 929 -1.11 9.33 -16.80
CA ILE A 929 -1.71 9.64 -18.08
C ILE A 929 -1.20 8.63 -19.11
N SER A 930 -2.11 7.90 -19.76
CA SER A 930 -1.76 6.81 -20.68
C SER A 930 -2.49 6.97 -22.01
N ILE A 931 -1.77 6.70 -23.09
CA ILE A 931 -2.34 6.57 -24.43
C ILE A 931 -1.87 5.25 -25.02
N GLY A 932 -2.82 4.47 -25.57
CA GLY A 932 -2.56 3.19 -26.20
C GLY A 932 -3.13 3.11 -27.60
N TYR A 933 -2.53 2.27 -28.44
CA TYR A 933 -2.98 1.92 -29.77
C TYR A 933 -3.01 0.41 -29.93
N ASN A 934 -4.16 -0.16 -30.25
CA ASN A 934 -4.34 -1.56 -30.57
C ASN A 934 -4.15 -1.74 -32.09
N LEU A 935 -3.18 -2.54 -32.50
CA LEU A 935 -2.95 -2.79 -33.92
C LEU A 935 -4.11 -3.57 -34.53
N LYS A 936 -4.45 -3.24 -35.77
CA LYS A 936 -5.57 -3.87 -36.49
C LYS A 936 -5.31 -5.35 -36.73
N LYS A 937 -6.32 -6.20 -36.48
CA LYS A 937 -6.25 -7.65 -36.63
C LYS A 937 -5.77 -8.09 -38.04
N GLU A 938 -6.13 -7.35 -39.07
CA GLU A 938 -5.73 -7.68 -40.44
C GLU A 938 -4.21 -7.67 -40.62
N TRP A 939 -3.48 -6.80 -39.91
CA TRP A 939 -2.02 -6.71 -39.94
C TRP A 939 -1.34 -7.86 -39.19
N LEU A 940 -2.04 -8.39 -38.16
CA LEU A 940 -1.51 -9.38 -37.22
C LEU A 940 -1.80 -10.83 -37.66
N LYS A 941 -2.82 -11.04 -38.48
CA LYS A 941 -3.32 -12.38 -38.87
C LYS A 941 -2.23 -13.29 -39.46
N ASN A 942 -1.35 -12.73 -40.33
CA ASN A 942 -0.29 -13.49 -40.97
C ASN A 942 0.89 -13.83 -40.03
N LEU A 943 0.94 -13.19 -38.83
CA LEU A 943 1.98 -13.40 -37.82
C LEU A 943 1.52 -14.35 -36.70
N GLY A 944 0.27 -14.86 -36.77
CA GLY A 944 -0.29 -15.69 -35.70
C GLY A 944 -0.53 -14.93 -34.38
N ILE A 945 -0.67 -13.61 -34.44
CA ILE A 945 -0.86 -12.73 -33.29
C ILE A 945 -2.33 -12.35 -33.19
N ASP A 946 -2.96 -12.63 -32.05
CA ASP A 946 -4.36 -12.29 -31.77
C ASP A 946 -4.54 -10.82 -31.44
N LYS A 947 -3.60 -10.26 -30.66
CA LYS A 947 -3.63 -8.87 -30.20
C LYS A 947 -2.23 -8.31 -29.98
N LEU A 948 -2.01 -7.07 -30.44
CA LEU A 948 -0.83 -6.30 -30.13
C LEU A 948 -1.25 -4.87 -29.77
N ARG A 949 -0.90 -4.45 -28.56
CA ARG A 949 -1.12 -3.09 -28.06
C ARG A 949 0.20 -2.43 -27.74
N LEU A 950 0.41 -1.22 -28.27
CA LEU A 950 1.53 -0.33 -27.95
C LEU A 950 0.97 0.83 -27.11
N TYR A 951 1.69 1.23 -26.07
CA TYR A 951 1.24 2.35 -25.24
C TYR A 951 2.39 3.10 -24.59
N ALA A 952 2.09 4.35 -24.23
CA ALA A 952 2.96 5.19 -23.42
C ALA A 952 2.20 5.71 -22.20
N THR A 953 2.86 5.75 -21.04
CA THR A 953 2.29 6.25 -19.79
C THR A 953 3.26 7.20 -19.11
N GLY A 954 2.79 8.39 -18.73
CA GLY A 954 3.51 9.29 -17.83
C GLY A 954 2.96 9.20 -16.41
N SER A 955 3.84 9.12 -15.41
CA SER A 955 3.43 9.04 -13.99
C SER A 955 4.03 10.18 -13.18
N ASN A 956 3.23 10.73 -12.26
CA ASN A 956 3.58 11.83 -11.34
C ASN A 956 4.11 13.10 -12.03
N LEU A 957 3.76 13.35 -13.31
CA LEU A 957 4.34 14.41 -14.11
C LEU A 957 4.00 15.82 -13.59
N LEU A 958 2.81 16.01 -13.05
CA LEU A 958 2.31 17.30 -12.55
C LEU A 958 1.79 17.15 -11.13
N THR A 959 2.20 18.05 -10.23
CA THR A 959 1.68 18.14 -8.86
C THR A 959 1.37 19.58 -8.54
N PHE A 960 0.12 19.87 -8.20
CA PHE A 960 -0.31 21.18 -7.70
C PHE A 960 -0.28 21.12 -6.19
N THR A 961 0.59 21.91 -5.57
CA THR A 961 0.76 21.96 -4.10
C THR A 961 1.33 23.30 -3.67
N GLY A 962 1.02 23.69 -2.44
CA GLY A 962 1.69 24.81 -1.75
C GLY A 962 2.84 24.36 -0.85
N TYR A 963 3.19 23.06 -0.85
CA TYR A 963 4.31 22.52 -0.10
C TYR A 963 5.64 22.83 -0.80
N SER A 964 6.62 23.35 -0.06
CA SER A 964 7.91 23.78 -0.62
C SER A 964 9.00 22.70 -0.62
N GLY A 965 8.75 21.55 0.03
CA GLY A 965 9.64 20.37 -0.02
C GLY A 965 9.55 19.61 -1.35
N LEU A 966 10.23 18.48 -1.44
CA LEU A 966 10.31 17.70 -2.68
C LEU A 966 8.98 17.07 -3.07
N ASP A 967 8.26 16.49 -2.10
CA ASP A 967 7.00 15.79 -2.34
C ASP A 967 6.09 15.83 -1.10
N PRO A 968 4.83 16.30 -1.21
CA PRO A 968 3.88 16.28 -0.10
C PRO A 968 3.33 14.88 0.21
N ASP A 969 3.54 13.89 -0.66
CA ASP A 969 3.08 12.51 -0.54
C ASP A 969 4.28 11.59 -0.25
N PHE A 970 4.67 11.53 1.01
CA PHE A 970 5.82 10.76 1.49
C PHE A 970 5.41 9.70 2.51
N ILE A 971 6.25 8.68 2.67
CA ILE A 971 6.10 7.66 3.70
C ILE A 971 6.65 8.17 5.03
N ASN A 972 5.82 8.12 6.08
CA ASN A 972 6.24 8.26 7.46
C ASN A 972 5.52 7.19 8.28
N THR A 973 6.28 6.24 8.79
CA THR A 973 5.76 5.09 9.56
C THR A 973 5.55 5.40 11.04
N ASN A 974 6.14 6.48 11.55
CA ASN A 974 5.95 6.89 12.93
C ASN A 974 4.60 7.61 13.10
N ILE A 975 3.63 6.90 13.67
CA ILE A 975 2.28 7.45 13.90
C ILE A 975 2.24 8.62 14.89
N TRP A 976 3.20 8.71 15.81
CA TRP A 976 3.29 9.74 16.84
C TRP A 976 3.87 11.06 16.33
N ASN A 977 4.60 11.00 15.19
CA ASN A 977 5.19 12.14 14.51
C ASN A 977 4.79 12.18 13.02
N SER A 978 3.58 11.72 12.71
CA SER A 978 3.05 11.75 11.34
C SER A 978 3.05 13.15 10.76
N GLY A 979 3.34 13.26 9.46
CA GLY A 979 3.37 14.54 8.74
C GLY A 979 4.65 15.36 8.93
N THR A 980 5.65 14.85 9.64
CA THR A 980 7.00 15.42 9.66
C THR A 980 7.80 14.84 8.50
N ASP A 981 8.15 15.67 7.53
CA ASP A 981 9.00 15.30 6.40
C ASP A 981 10.47 15.48 6.77
N SER A 982 11.09 14.37 7.21
CA SER A 982 12.50 14.31 7.60
C SER A 982 13.35 13.77 6.44
N PHE A 983 13.46 14.53 5.34
CA PHE A 983 14.20 14.15 4.14
C PHE A 983 13.68 12.85 3.51
N SER A 984 12.37 12.70 3.48
CA SER A 984 11.72 11.52 2.91
C SER A 984 12.04 11.37 1.44
N TYR A 985 12.20 10.13 1.00
CA TYR A 985 12.46 9.83 -0.40
C TYR A 985 11.22 10.19 -1.23
N PRO A 986 11.33 11.13 -2.21
CA PRO A 986 10.16 11.59 -2.97
C PRO A 986 9.69 10.54 -3.98
N ASN A 987 8.44 10.63 -4.39
CA ASN A 987 7.96 9.87 -5.55
C ASN A 987 8.69 10.31 -6.81
N THR A 988 9.14 9.35 -7.62
CA THR A 988 9.75 9.59 -8.92
C THR A 988 8.71 10.05 -9.94
N ARG A 989 9.17 10.87 -10.91
CA ARG A 989 8.45 11.11 -12.17
C ARG A 989 8.93 10.10 -13.18
N SER A 990 8.02 9.62 -14.03
CA SER A 990 8.42 8.62 -15.02
C SER A 990 7.65 8.70 -16.32
N VAL A 991 8.28 8.15 -17.37
CA VAL A 991 7.67 7.87 -18.67
C VAL A 991 7.96 6.42 -19.02
N MET A 992 6.89 5.66 -19.24
CA MET A 992 6.90 4.24 -19.55
C MET A 992 6.44 4.01 -20.99
N PHE A 993 7.09 3.13 -21.69
CA PHE A 993 6.68 2.58 -22.97
C PHE A 993 6.38 1.09 -22.79
N GLY A 994 5.22 0.67 -23.24
CA GLY A 994 4.77 -0.70 -23.07
C GLY A 994 4.28 -1.35 -24.35
N LEU A 995 4.43 -2.67 -24.39
CA LEU A 995 3.96 -3.54 -25.45
C LEU A 995 3.28 -4.75 -24.81
N ASP A 996 2.01 -4.99 -25.15
CA ASP A 996 1.26 -6.19 -24.77
C ASP A 996 0.91 -7.01 -26.01
N LEU A 997 1.28 -8.27 -25.99
CA LEU A 997 1.14 -9.21 -27.10
C LEU A 997 0.37 -10.44 -26.63
N THR A 998 -0.57 -10.91 -27.46
CA THR A 998 -1.32 -12.15 -27.23
C THR A 998 -1.31 -13.02 -28.50
N PHE A 999 -0.96 -14.31 -28.33
CA PHE A 999 -1.03 -15.33 -29.36
C PHE A 999 -2.14 -16.31 -29.08
#